data_4412f738d98897858a9ddff694aff401
#
_entry.id   4412f738d98897858a9ddff694aff401
#
_cell.length_a   1.000
_cell.length_b   1.000
_cell.length_c   1.000
_cell.angle_alpha   90.00
_cell.angle_beta   90.00
_cell.angle_gamma   90.00
#
_symmetry.space_group_name_H-M   'P 1'
#
loop_
_entity.id
_entity.type
_entity.pdbx_description
1 polymer ?
#
loop_
_entity_poly.entity_id
_entity_poly.type
_entity_poly.pdbx_seq_one_letter_code
_entity_poly.pdbx_strand_id
1 'polypeptide(L)'
;MSTKSLPERMQAFYEQLNVDHEAALRQLPELYTEDVQFVSPIEERDGIHAFQGSWEAAFKTYKAFTFTDFKRIGDDESFALFYTMTIEIAVGNPMPTPTATLFIAREGKVYYQYDYWDTVGGLSQIYPPLHTAYEWAVALFLGGGKPLERDPGVQVPMLGKDGCYHPQSEAEVVSLVRKAHALGGKVRSVGSGHSVWEAIIPEGFDPDADTNERLMMLDRMNRVLSFRPDPKDPSVTLVEVEAGCALGESPRHPIANPLSPTASRDPRTPNVTRNTDWEHSLNYTLDQRGLALPDLGGITHQAVGGFLSTGSAGGTCKWSFLDAIVALRVVDGQGNVRTLTADGPDPDAFASVGAGIGLLGVVVSVTLRTVPRYNIVGRETVSLATSAPDLDFYGPGDAQRPSLAGFLKQTDYARLMWWPQRNFDRLVVWQAARVAPTPDFVPKPYEEVGSWSVIKQTAASLLYTVLGNIDDPSRIADQVQRMEQLGHDFGAAARALVEAIRSAPPPDPSFPVVPQEEHPWLASLAEAVLGDRHPAITLGSAWVRVAEVLAHMLDTLVAGALSSELFEPLAKLLGWAAPHLIDTILSPFVALGKDGAPATQHFQDSWYLGLPMDNGMDDLLMPTYFTEIWIPFTEAGGEVQQAIAALRKLFDADGTAEGCYAATGPFSIELYATKAGQTFFLDPAYGDKDVFRVDVFWFGYNGGSPVDEFYPRFWKALEGLEYRLHWGKFLPRPDQLAPATLMARYPKWDAWRAARERMDPGNVFLTDYWKTHLGL
;
A
#
# COMPACT_ATOMS: atom_id res chain seq x y z
N MET A 1 17.84 -33.25 35.58
CA MET A 1 17.59 -32.38 34.42
C MET A 1 17.94 -33.20 33.20
N SER A 2 17.06 -33.29 32.21
CA SER A 2 17.30 -34.06 30.98
C SER A 2 18.48 -33.44 30.23
N THR A 3 19.45 -34.25 29.82
CA THR A 3 20.61 -33.84 29.02
C THR A 3 20.27 -33.63 27.54
N LYS A 4 18.99 -33.89 27.16
CA LYS A 4 18.52 -33.76 25.78
C LYS A 4 18.01 -32.35 25.50
N SER A 5 18.34 -31.83 24.31
CA SER A 5 17.83 -30.56 23.78
C SER A 5 16.31 -30.60 23.58
N LEU A 6 15.64 -29.45 23.50
CA LEU A 6 14.20 -29.39 23.26
C LEU A 6 13.80 -30.05 21.93
N PRO A 7 14.52 -29.87 20.80
CA PRO A 7 14.26 -30.63 19.57
C PRO A 7 14.35 -32.14 19.73
N GLU A 8 15.27 -32.65 20.56
CA GLU A 8 15.37 -34.08 20.85
C GLU A 8 14.24 -34.60 21.72
N ARG A 9 13.82 -33.80 22.69
CA ARG A 9 12.66 -34.11 23.52
C ARG A 9 11.38 -34.12 22.70
N MET A 10 11.25 -33.19 21.77
CA MET A 10 10.09 -33.08 20.89
C MET A 10 10.04 -34.28 19.92
N GLN A 11 11.14 -34.66 19.28
CA GLN A 11 11.18 -35.87 18.49
C GLN A 11 10.78 -37.12 19.30
N ALA A 12 11.34 -37.27 20.53
CA ALA A 12 11.01 -38.39 21.40
C ALA A 12 9.51 -38.41 21.78
N PHE A 13 8.88 -37.25 21.90
CA PHE A 13 7.43 -37.12 22.10
C PHE A 13 6.65 -37.70 20.91
N TYR A 14 7.01 -37.34 19.67
CA TYR A 14 6.37 -37.89 18.46
C TYR A 14 6.64 -39.40 18.30
N GLU A 15 7.81 -39.87 18.62
CA GLU A 15 8.14 -41.31 18.65
C GLU A 15 7.29 -42.04 19.70
N GLN A 16 7.07 -41.42 20.87
CA GLN A 16 6.22 -41.97 21.93
C GLN A 16 4.74 -42.03 21.54
N LEU A 17 4.25 -41.08 20.75
CA LEU A 17 2.87 -41.11 20.22
C LEU A 17 2.59 -42.39 19.41
N ASN A 18 3.60 -42.93 18.71
CA ASN A 18 3.49 -44.19 17.97
C ASN A 18 3.35 -45.45 18.89
N VAL A 19 3.82 -45.36 20.12
CA VAL A 19 3.88 -46.49 21.04
C VAL A 19 2.76 -46.45 22.07
N ASP A 20 2.58 -45.30 22.70
CA ASP A 20 1.58 -45.06 23.75
C ASP A 20 1.23 -43.56 23.72
N HIS A 21 0.19 -43.22 22.94
CA HIS A 21 -0.22 -41.84 22.77
C HIS A 21 -0.77 -41.23 24.07
N GLU A 22 -1.42 -42.01 24.96
CA GLU A 22 -1.88 -41.47 26.23
C GLU A 22 -0.72 -41.10 27.17
N ALA A 23 0.35 -41.92 27.17
CA ALA A 23 1.54 -41.59 27.94
C ALA A 23 2.31 -40.41 27.35
N ALA A 24 2.31 -40.26 26.01
CA ALA A 24 2.88 -39.11 25.35
C ALA A 24 2.12 -37.83 25.66
N LEU A 25 0.80 -37.82 25.56
CA LEU A 25 -0.04 -36.64 25.83
C LEU A 25 0.07 -36.15 27.28
N ARG A 26 0.36 -37.01 28.25
CA ARG A 26 0.66 -36.60 29.62
C ARG A 26 1.94 -35.77 29.75
N GLN A 27 2.84 -35.79 28.76
CA GLN A 27 4.06 -35.00 28.75
C GLN A 27 3.88 -33.57 28.17
N LEU A 28 2.72 -33.25 27.59
CA LEU A 28 2.47 -31.93 27.01
C LEU A 28 2.81 -30.77 27.97
N PRO A 29 2.44 -30.77 29.24
CA PRO A 29 2.77 -29.68 30.16
C PRO A 29 4.29 -29.50 30.42
N GLU A 30 5.10 -30.51 30.15
CA GLU A 30 6.56 -30.42 30.23
C GLU A 30 7.22 -29.86 28.98
N LEU A 31 6.54 -29.98 27.83
CA LEU A 31 7.06 -29.61 26.52
C LEU A 31 6.48 -28.28 26.00
N TYR A 32 5.27 -27.93 26.39
CA TYR A 32 4.54 -26.77 25.91
C TYR A 32 4.17 -25.83 27.06
N THR A 33 4.01 -24.55 26.71
CA THR A 33 3.45 -23.54 27.63
C THR A 33 1.93 -23.70 27.74
N GLU A 34 1.33 -23.14 28.77
CA GLU A 34 -0.14 -23.19 28.97
C GLU A 34 -0.89 -22.42 27.85
N ASP A 35 -0.28 -21.37 27.34
CA ASP A 35 -0.79 -20.48 26.29
C ASP A 35 -0.27 -20.85 24.89
N VAL A 36 0.09 -22.11 24.66
CA VAL A 36 0.59 -22.55 23.35
C VAL A 36 -0.41 -22.23 22.23
N GLN A 37 0.10 -21.71 21.13
CA GLN A 37 -0.64 -21.52 19.88
C GLN A 37 -0.26 -22.63 18.90
N PHE A 38 -1.24 -23.35 18.43
CA PHE A 38 -1.10 -24.40 17.44
C PHE A 38 -1.84 -24.03 16.16
N VAL A 39 -1.16 -24.10 15.03
CA VAL A 39 -1.71 -23.83 13.71
C VAL A 39 -1.39 -24.97 12.77
N SER A 40 -2.36 -25.42 12.02
CA SER A 40 -2.21 -26.41 10.96
C SER A 40 -3.06 -26.04 9.74
N PRO A 41 -2.91 -26.72 8.59
CA PRO A 41 -3.73 -26.45 7.41
C PRO A 41 -5.24 -26.62 7.60
N ILE A 42 -5.69 -27.27 8.68
CA ILE A 42 -7.10 -27.60 8.91
C ILE A 42 -7.66 -27.04 10.21
N GLU A 43 -6.82 -26.57 11.13
CA GLU A 43 -7.30 -26.05 12.43
C GLU A 43 -6.29 -25.13 13.10
N GLU A 44 -6.81 -24.27 13.97
CA GLU A 44 -6.04 -23.45 14.89
C GLU A 44 -6.53 -23.71 16.30
N ARG A 45 -5.61 -23.74 17.29
CA ARG A 45 -5.93 -23.98 18.71
C ARG A 45 -5.09 -23.08 19.60
N ASP A 46 -5.73 -22.46 20.56
CA ASP A 46 -5.11 -21.65 21.60
C ASP A 46 -5.20 -22.35 22.95
N GLY A 47 -4.06 -22.48 23.60
CA GLY A 47 -3.89 -23.09 24.91
C GLY A 47 -3.74 -24.62 24.89
N ILE A 48 -3.01 -25.11 25.88
CA ILE A 48 -2.58 -26.51 25.98
C ILE A 48 -3.74 -27.50 26.03
N HIS A 49 -4.86 -27.14 26.66
CA HIS A 49 -6.03 -28.01 26.76
C HIS A 49 -6.76 -28.19 25.43
N ALA A 50 -6.89 -27.09 24.65
CA ALA A 50 -7.47 -27.15 23.31
C ALA A 50 -6.56 -27.96 22.37
N PHE A 51 -5.25 -27.75 22.45
CA PHE A 51 -4.25 -28.50 21.69
C PHE A 51 -4.26 -29.99 22.02
N GLN A 52 -4.28 -30.35 23.32
CA GLN A 52 -4.43 -31.75 23.76
C GLN A 52 -5.70 -32.38 23.20
N GLY A 53 -6.83 -31.65 23.25
CA GLY A 53 -8.12 -32.13 22.73
C GLY A 53 -8.08 -32.46 21.24
N SER A 54 -7.29 -31.71 20.42
CA SER A 54 -7.06 -32.03 19.01
C SER A 54 -6.36 -33.36 18.81
N TRP A 55 -5.31 -33.65 19.60
CA TRP A 55 -4.62 -34.93 19.57
C TRP A 55 -5.55 -36.09 19.99
N GLU A 56 -6.29 -35.92 21.06
CA GLU A 56 -7.24 -36.94 21.54
C GLU A 56 -8.34 -37.22 20.49
N ALA A 57 -8.81 -36.19 19.78
CA ALA A 57 -9.78 -36.32 18.70
C ALA A 57 -9.19 -37.08 17.52
N ALA A 58 -7.94 -36.76 17.14
CA ALA A 58 -7.24 -37.45 16.05
C ALA A 58 -7.08 -38.95 16.34
N PHE A 59 -6.60 -39.30 17.50
CA PHE A 59 -6.43 -40.73 17.90
C PHE A 59 -7.75 -41.49 18.07
N LYS A 60 -8.87 -40.79 18.31
CA LYS A 60 -10.20 -41.41 18.29
C LYS A 60 -10.77 -41.60 16.90
N THR A 61 -10.41 -40.70 15.99
CA THR A 61 -10.98 -40.64 14.63
C THR A 61 -10.27 -41.57 13.67
N TYR A 62 -8.95 -41.68 13.79
CA TYR A 62 -8.13 -42.47 12.87
C TYR A 62 -7.86 -43.84 13.44
N LYS A 63 -7.86 -44.84 12.55
CA LYS A 63 -7.53 -46.27 12.88
C LYS A 63 -6.07 -46.42 13.30
N ALA A 64 -5.17 -45.69 12.61
CA ALA A 64 -3.77 -45.53 12.99
C ALA A 64 -3.29 -44.09 12.65
N PHE A 65 -2.40 -43.58 13.47
CA PHE A 65 -1.80 -42.27 13.30
C PHE A 65 -0.35 -42.36 13.77
N THR A 66 0.58 -42.39 12.82
CA THR A 66 2.00 -42.66 13.09
C THR A 66 2.93 -41.65 12.46
N PHE A 67 4.13 -41.52 13.03
CA PHE A 67 5.17 -40.55 12.67
C PHE A 67 6.52 -41.27 12.48
N THR A 68 7.14 -41.09 11.33
CA THR A 68 8.43 -41.74 10.96
C THR A 68 9.38 -40.78 10.25
N ASP A 69 10.61 -41.23 9.97
CA ASP A 69 11.61 -40.55 9.11
C ASP A 69 12.03 -39.16 9.58
N PHE A 70 12.23 -38.98 10.89
CA PHE A 70 12.53 -37.68 11.48
C PHE A 70 13.87 -37.09 11.06
N LYS A 71 13.83 -35.76 10.74
CA LYS A 71 15.01 -34.88 10.62
C LYS A 71 14.77 -33.61 11.40
N ARG A 72 15.82 -33.08 12.05
CA ARG A 72 15.75 -31.88 12.89
C ARG A 72 16.66 -30.80 12.35
N ILE A 73 16.21 -29.54 12.41
CA ILE A 73 17.00 -28.35 12.07
C ILE A 73 16.63 -27.27 13.08
N GLY A 74 17.62 -26.58 13.64
CA GLY A 74 17.46 -25.48 14.59
C GLY A 74 18.02 -25.77 15.99
N ASP A 75 17.69 -24.94 16.95
CA ASP A 75 18.19 -24.94 18.32
C ASP A 75 17.03 -25.03 19.36
N ASP A 76 17.32 -24.75 20.63
CA ASP A 76 16.32 -24.84 21.69
C ASP A 76 15.32 -23.67 21.73
N GLU A 77 15.53 -22.61 20.94
CA GLU A 77 14.65 -21.44 20.86
C GLU A 77 13.73 -21.52 19.62
N SER A 78 14.27 -22.03 18.49
CA SER A 78 13.50 -22.18 17.25
C SER A 78 14.01 -23.36 16.44
N PHE A 79 13.13 -24.30 16.12
CA PHE A 79 13.51 -25.50 15.37
C PHE A 79 12.36 -26.04 14.52
N ALA A 80 12.70 -26.88 13.55
CA ALA A 80 11.76 -27.63 12.75
C ALA A 80 12.02 -29.13 12.82
N LEU A 81 10.92 -29.91 12.86
CA LEU A 81 10.94 -31.34 12.63
C LEU A 81 10.35 -31.63 11.25
N PHE A 82 11.06 -32.41 10.47
CA PHE A 82 10.57 -32.98 9.22
C PHE A 82 10.35 -34.46 9.45
N TYR A 83 9.19 -34.97 9.07
CA TYR A 83 8.82 -36.37 9.27
C TYR A 83 7.75 -36.81 8.28
N THR A 84 7.51 -38.12 8.22
CA THR A 84 6.37 -38.68 7.49
C THR A 84 5.25 -38.94 8.50
N MET A 85 4.12 -38.23 8.34
CA MET A 85 2.89 -38.47 9.11
C MET A 85 2.03 -39.45 8.30
N THR A 86 1.69 -40.60 8.89
CA THR A 86 0.82 -41.60 8.21
C THR A 86 -0.50 -41.70 8.96
N ILE A 87 -1.58 -41.42 8.27
CA ILE A 87 -2.96 -41.53 8.77
C ILE A 87 -3.61 -42.72 8.11
N GLU A 88 -4.23 -43.58 8.90
CA GLU A 88 -5.06 -44.70 8.42
C GLU A 88 -6.50 -44.52 8.94
N ILE A 89 -7.45 -44.50 7.99
CA ILE A 89 -8.88 -44.44 8.32
C ILE A 89 -9.52 -45.85 8.22
N ALA A 90 -10.75 -45.97 8.70
CA ALA A 90 -11.46 -47.27 8.76
C ALA A 90 -11.62 -47.93 7.39
N VAL A 91 -11.70 -47.16 6.31
CA VAL A 91 -11.84 -47.64 4.90
C VAL A 91 -10.90 -46.81 4.03
N GLY A 92 -9.90 -47.46 3.44
CA GLY A 92 -8.93 -46.83 2.53
C GLY A 92 -7.50 -47.29 2.79
N ASN A 93 -6.55 -46.77 2.02
CA ASN A 93 -5.12 -47.04 2.18
C ASN A 93 -4.53 -46.09 3.26
N PRO A 94 -3.45 -46.47 3.91
CA PRO A 94 -2.65 -45.55 4.73
C PRO A 94 -2.18 -44.37 3.90
N MET A 95 -2.20 -43.15 4.49
CA MET A 95 -1.80 -41.90 3.86
C MET A 95 -0.46 -41.41 4.42
N PRO A 96 0.68 -41.80 3.88
CA PRO A 96 1.96 -41.23 4.24
C PRO A 96 2.10 -39.84 3.66
N THR A 97 2.15 -38.83 4.52
CA THR A 97 2.21 -37.42 4.14
C THR A 97 3.49 -36.81 4.69
N PRO A 98 4.40 -36.31 3.83
CA PRO A 98 5.56 -35.52 4.26
C PRO A 98 5.07 -34.27 5.02
N THR A 99 5.59 -34.10 6.21
CA THR A 99 5.18 -33.04 7.12
C THR A 99 6.41 -32.27 7.62
N ALA A 100 6.28 -30.98 7.75
CA ALA A 100 7.23 -30.11 8.45
C ALA A 100 6.50 -29.39 9.57
N THR A 101 7.03 -29.43 10.78
CA THR A 101 6.50 -28.67 11.92
C THR A 101 7.53 -27.68 12.41
N LEU A 102 7.17 -26.42 12.46
CA LEU A 102 7.96 -25.34 13.06
C LEU A 102 7.56 -25.20 14.54
N PHE A 103 8.55 -25.08 15.40
CA PHE A 103 8.38 -24.84 16.84
C PHE A 103 9.16 -23.59 17.23
N ILE A 104 8.52 -22.73 18.02
CA ILE A 104 9.14 -21.58 18.66
C ILE A 104 8.98 -21.73 20.17
N ALA A 105 10.08 -21.61 20.91
CA ALA A 105 10.11 -21.87 22.33
C ALA A 105 10.54 -20.65 23.15
N ARG A 106 10.04 -20.60 24.39
CA ARG A 106 10.50 -19.67 25.42
C ARG A 106 10.66 -20.43 26.73
N GLU A 107 11.70 -20.12 27.48
CA GLU A 107 11.97 -20.76 28.79
C GLU A 107 12.02 -22.30 28.73
N GLY A 108 12.49 -22.87 27.60
CA GLY A 108 12.64 -24.32 27.40
C GLY A 108 11.33 -25.06 27.10
N LYS A 109 10.25 -24.35 26.75
CA LYS A 109 8.96 -24.91 26.32
C LYS A 109 8.46 -24.24 25.05
N VAL A 110 7.76 -25.01 24.21
CA VAL A 110 7.15 -24.51 22.98
C VAL A 110 5.91 -23.67 23.31
N TYR A 111 5.84 -22.45 22.79
CA TYR A 111 4.66 -21.61 22.89
C TYR A 111 3.97 -21.39 21.54
N TYR A 112 4.63 -21.75 20.42
CA TYR A 112 4.05 -21.66 19.09
C TYR A 112 4.47 -22.88 18.27
N GLN A 113 3.50 -23.55 17.63
CA GLN A 113 3.71 -24.66 16.71
C GLN A 113 2.92 -24.44 15.43
N TYR A 114 3.59 -24.62 14.29
CA TYR A 114 2.97 -24.55 12.98
C TYR A 114 3.28 -25.80 12.15
N ASP A 115 2.23 -26.54 11.77
CA ASP A 115 2.34 -27.75 10.98
C ASP A 115 2.10 -27.48 9.49
N TYR A 116 2.97 -28.00 8.63
CA TYR A 116 2.88 -27.92 7.18
C TYR A 116 2.73 -29.32 6.58
N TRP A 117 1.61 -29.59 5.95
CA TRP A 117 1.43 -30.81 5.15
C TRP A 117 0.53 -30.56 3.95
N ASP A 118 0.66 -31.43 2.91
CA ASP A 118 -0.23 -31.43 1.75
C ASP A 118 -1.54 -32.16 2.08
N THR A 119 -2.55 -31.42 2.50
CA THR A 119 -3.87 -31.96 2.86
C THR A 119 -4.55 -32.63 1.66
N VAL A 120 -4.45 -32.04 0.46
CA VAL A 120 -5.13 -32.58 -0.75
C VAL A 120 -4.42 -33.81 -1.27
N GLY A 121 -3.09 -33.79 -1.34
CA GLY A 121 -2.28 -34.96 -1.70
C GLY A 121 -2.47 -36.11 -0.74
N GLY A 122 -2.48 -35.83 0.58
CA GLY A 122 -2.74 -36.84 1.61
C GLY A 122 -4.12 -37.46 1.47
N LEU A 123 -5.17 -36.67 1.35
CA LEU A 123 -6.55 -37.15 1.20
C LEU A 123 -6.75 -37.95 -0.11
N SER A 124 -6.07 -37.58 -1.19
CA SER A 124 -6.17 -38.27 -2.48
C SER A 124 -5.69 -39.72 -2.41
N GLN A 125 -4.80 -40.07 -1.48
CA GLN A 125 -4.25 -41.41 -1.31
C GLN A 125 -5.26 -42.42 -0.74
N ILE A 126 -6.35 -41.93 -0.12
CA ILE A 126 -7.41 -42.77 0.44
C ILE A 126 -8.09 -43.64 -0.67
N TYR A 127 -8.24 -43.05 -1.86
CA TYR A 127 -8.93 -43.65 -2.97
C TYR A 127 -8.08 -43.61 -4.25
N PRO A 128 -7.56 -44.78 -4.76
CA PRO A 128 -6.60 -44.79 -5.87
C PRO A 128 -6.99 -44.00 -7.11
N PRO A 129 -8.26 -44.00 -7.57
CA PRO A 129 -8.67 -43.17 -8.69
C PRO A 129 -8.52 -41.65 -8.45
N LEU A 130 -8.71 -41.19 -7.20
CA LEU A 130 -8.50 -39.79 -6.82
C LEU A 130 -7.02 -39.44 -6.77
N HIS A 131 -6.17 -40.39 -6.33
CA HIS A 131 -4.72 -40.20 -6.33
C HIS A 131 -4.19 -40.06 -7.76
N THR A 132 -4.60 -40.91 -8.66
CA THR A 132 -4.24 -40.82 -10.09
C THR A 132 -4.74 -39.49 -10.70
N ALA A 133 -5.96 -39.07 -10.38
CA ALA A 133 -6.50 -37.80 -10.84
C ALA A 133 -5.73 -36.60 -10.23
N TYR A 134 -5.33 -36.67 -8.95
CA TYR A 134 -4.51 -35.68 -8.29
C TYR A 134 -3.11 -35.62 -8.93
N GLU A 135 -2.42 -36.73 -9.10
CA GLU A 135 -1.11 -36.78 -9.77
C GLU A 135 -1.19 -36.25 -11.22
N TRP A 136 -2.27 -36.58 -11.93
CA TRP A 136 -2.51 -36.08 -13.27
C TRP A 136 -2.77 -34.56 -13.26
N ALA A 137 -3.57 -34.07 -12.30
CA ALA A 137 -3.81 -32.65 -12.12
C ALA A 137 -2.52 -31.91 -11.74
N VAL A 138 -1.76 -32.43 -10.78
CA VAL A 138 -0.44 -31.88 -10.40
C VAL A 138 0.51 -31.86 -11.59
N ALA A 139 0.57 -32.95 -12.38
CA ALA A 139 1.38 -33.00 -13.59
C ALA A 139 0.90 -32.02 -14.68
N LEU A 140 -0.42 -31.80 -14.79
CA LEU A 140 -1.02 -30.85 -15.72
C LEU A 140 -0.80 -29.40 -15.30
N PHE A 141 -1.01 -29.12 -14.01
CA PHE A 141 -0.90 -27.76 -13.45
C PHE A 141 0.53 -27.35 -13.11
N LEU A 142 1.40 -28.31 -12.76
CA LEU A 142 2.83 -28.05 -12.55
C LEU A 142 3.67 -28.29 -13.82
N GLY A 143 3.01 -28.47 -14.97
CA GLY A 143 3.64 -28.65 -16.25
C GLY A 143 4.39 -29.97 -16.34
N GLY A 144 3.75 -31.02 -16.86
CA GLY A 144 4.38 -32.29 -17.34
C GLY A 144 5.32 -32.06 -18.52
N GLY A 145 5.94 -30.90 -18.64
CA GLY A 145 7.10 -30.66 -19.48
C GLY A 145 8.28 -31.45 -18.91
N LYS A 146 9.06 -32.08 -19.79
CA LYS A 146 10.36 -32.68 -19.42
C LYS A 146 11.04 -31.79 -18.38
N PRO A 147 11.62 -32.34 -17.30
CA PRO A 147 12.43 -31.59 -16.40
C PRO A 147 13.40 -30.78 -17.26
N LEU A 148 13.28 -29.45 -17.24
CA LEU A 148 14.33 -28.58 -17.77
C LEU A 148 15.60 -29.07 -17.11
N GLU A 149 16.60 -29.48 -17.91
CA GLU A 149 17.94 -29.81 -17.40
C GLU A 149 18.33 -28.62 -16.51
N ARG A 150 18.26 -28.84 -15.21
CA ARG A 150 18.65 -27.85 -14.21
C ARG A 150 20.14 -27.65 -14.39
N ASP A 151 20.53 -26.52 -14.90
CA ASP A 151 21.87 -26.00 -14.65
C ASP A 151 22.04 -25.98 -13.12
N PRO A 152 22.97 -26.76 -12.54
CA PRO A 152 23.05 -26.96 -11.09
C PRO A 152 23.36 -25.68 -10.30
N GLY A 153 23.39 -24.51 -10.92
CA GLY A 153 23.62 -23.19 -10.30
C GLY A 153 22.44 -22.22 -10.36
N VAL A 154 21.34 -22.52 -11.05
CA VAL A 154 20.25 -21.53 -11.29
C VAL A 154 19.00 -21.92 -10.53
N GLN A 155 18.74 -21.24 -9.41
CA GLN A 155 17.45 -21.33 -8.72
C GLN A 155 16.45 -20.39 -9.41
N VAL A 156 15.46 -20.94 -10.11
CA VAL A 156 14.28 -20.19 -10.55
C VAL A 156 13.31 -20.16 -9.39
N PRO A 157 12.87 -18.99 -8.89
CA PRO A 157 11.89 -18.93 -7.82
C PRO A 157 10.59 -19.59 -8.23
N MET A 158 9.84 -20.12 -7.26
CA MET A 158 8.52 -20.69 -7.51
C MET A 158 7.52 -19.57 -7.83
N LEU A 159 6.62 -19.84 -8.76
CA LEU A 159 5.47 -18.97 -9.01
C LEU A 159 4.55 -18.99 -7.79
N GLY A 160 4.19 -17.82 -7.29
CA GLY A 160 3.23 -17.65 -6.19
C GLY A 160 1.81 -18.03 -6.62
N LYS A 161 0.93 -18.26 -5.64
CA LYS A 161 -0.50 -18.50 -5.89
C LYS A 161 -1.23 -17.28 -6.49
N ASP A 162 -0.63 -16.12 -6.40
CA ASP A 162 -1.07 -14.84 -6.97
C ASP A 162 -0.61 -14.65 -8.43
N GLY A 163 0.04 -15.64 -9.02
CA GLY A 163 0.59 -15.54 -10.37
C GLY A 163 1.87 -14.72 -10.48
N CYS A 164 2.45 -14.25 -9.36
CA CYS A 164 3.71 -13.51 -9.34
C CYS A 164 4.90 -14.38 -8.94
N TYR A 165 6.09 -14.02 -9.40
CA TYR A 165 7.33 -14.50 -8.83
C TYR A 165 7.78 -13.63 -7.65
N HIS A 166 8.25 -14.28 -6.57
CA HIS A 166 8.73 -13.63 -5.36
C HIS A 166 10.21 -13.99 -5.10
N PRO A 167 11.15 -13.39 -5.84
CA PRO A 167 12.57 -13.69 -5.67
C PRO A 167 13.07 -13.23 -4.30
N GLN A 168 13.95 -14.06 -3.71
CA GLN A 168 14.60 -13.82 -2.42
C GLN A 168 16.05 -13.34 -2.57
N SER A 169 16.56 -13.35 -3.80
CA SER A 169 17.94 -12.99 -4.10
C SER A 169 18.10 -12.41 -5.51
N GLU A 170 19.17 -11.66 -5.70
CA GLU A 170 19.58 -11.17 -7.02
C GLU A 170 19.77 -12.30 -8.04
N ALA A 171 20.30 -13.46 -7.61
CA ALA A 171 20.49 -14.60 -8.49
C ALA A 171 19.17 -15.14 -9.04
N GLU A 172 18.11 -15.13 -8.25
CA GLU A 172 16.76 -15.51 -8.70
C GLU A 172 16.18 -14.48 -9.68
N VAL A 173 16.39 -13.18 -9.45
CA VAL A 173 16.02 -12.12 -10.42
C VAL A 173 16.74 -12.34 -11.74
N VAL A 174 18.06 -12.59 -11.72
CA VAL A 174 18.84 -12.89 -12.92
C VAL A 174 18.27 -14.09 -13.67
N SER A 175 17.91 -15.14 -12.95
CA SER A 175 17.36 -16.36 -13.54
C SER A 175 16.01 -16.11 -14.23
N LEU A 176 15.14 -15.34 -13.61
CA LEU A 176 13.83 -14.96 -14.18
C LEU A 176 14.00 -14.12 -15.45
N VAL A 177 14.86 -13.11 -15.41
CA VAL A 177 15.11 -12.25 -16.57
C VAL A 177 15.72 -13.05 -17.73
N ARG A 178 16.71 -13.92 -17.46
CA ARG A 178 17.28 -14.81 -18.48
C ARG A 178 16.27 -15.76 -19.08
N LYS A 179 15.39 -16.32 -18.25
CA LYS A 179 14.30 -17.18 -18.72
C LYS A 179 13.36 -16.41 -19.65
N ALA A 180 12.91 -15.22 -19.25
CA ALA A 180 12.06 -14.37 -20.08
C ALA A 180 12.76 -13.99 -21.41
N HIS A 181 14.01 -13.57 -21.33
CA HIS A 181 14.81 -13.25 -22.54
C HIS A 181 14.91 -14.45 -23.49
N ALA A 182 15.21 -15.63 -22.98
CA ALA A 182 15.35 -16.85 -23.80
C ALA A 182 14.03 -17.31 -24.46
N LEU A 183 12.89 -17.03 -23.81
CA LEU A 183 11.57 -17.41 -24.30
C LEU A 183 10.90 -16.29 -25.13
N GLY A 184 11.51 -15.12 -25.27
CA GLY A 184 10.90 -13.94 -25.87
C GLY A 184 9.70 -13.39 -25.09
N GLY A 185 9.62 -13.71 -23.81
CA GLY A 185 8.56 -13.28 -22.91
C GLY A 185 8.81 -11.87 -22.30
N LYS A 186 7.83 -11.41 -21.53
CA LYS A 186 7.90 -10.13 -20.81
C LYS A 186 7.97 -10.35 -19.30
N VAL A 187 8.75 -9.49 -18.62
CA VAL A 187 8.80 -9.43 -17.15
C VAL A 187 8.61 -8.01 -16.69
N ARG A 188 7.71 -7.79 -15.74
CA ARG A 188 7.55 -6.49 -15.09
C ARG A 188 7.70 -6.63 -13.58
N SER A 189 8.44 -5.69 -12.98
CA SER A 189 8.51 -5.58 -11.52
C SER A 189 7.30 -4.80 -11.02
N VAL A 190 6.69 -5.28 -9.95
CA VAL A 190 5.61 -4.60 -9.24
C VAL A 190 6.01 -4.36 -7.79
N GLY A 191 5.71 -3.17 -7.28
CA GLY A 191 5.87 -2.81 -5.86
C GLY A 191 4.54 -2.97 -5.12
N SER A 192 4.12 -1.91 -4.42
CA SER A 192 2.87 -1.90 -3.63
C SER A 192 1.61 -1.58 -4.45
N GLY A 193 1.71 -1.49 -5.77
CA GLY A 193 0.55 -1.37 -6.66
C GLY A 193 -0.08 0.02 -6.77
N HIS A 194 0.65 1.08 -6.44
CA HIS A 194 0.16 2.47 -6.54
C HIS A 194 0.21 3.07 -7.96
N SER A 195 0.83 2.40 -8.90
CA SER A 195 0.78 2.80 -10.32
C SER A 195 -0.47 2.25 -10.99
N VAL A 196 -0.88 2.87 -12.09
CA VAL A 196 -1.97 2.34 -12.93
C VAL A 196 -1.58 0.97 -13.48
N TRP A 197 -2.55 0.07 -13.57
CA TRP A 197 -2.29 -1.34 -13.84
C TRP A 197 -1.75 -1.58 -15.23
N GLU A 198 -2.26 -0.86 -16.20
CA GLU A 198 -1.82 -0.96 -17.59
C GLU A 198 -0.34 -0.63 -17.74
N ALA A 199 0.21 0.19 -16.85
CA ALA A 199 1.64 0.52 -16.81
C ALA A 199 2.50 -0.59 -16.20
N ILE A 200 1.90 -1.50 -15.42
CA ILE A 200 2.60 -2.54 -14.65
C ILE A 200 2.45 -3.89 -15.33
N ILE A 201 1.24 -4.26 -15.74
CA ILE A 201 0.92 -5.61 -16.22
C ILE A 201 1.33 -5.77 -17.69
N PRO A 202 2.12 -6.80 -18.06
CA PRO A 202 2.36 -7.13 -19.46
C PRO A 202 1.07 -7.59 -20.14
N GLU A 203 0.92 -7.26 -21.40
CA GLU A 203 -0.17 -7.76 -22.22
C GLU A 203 -0.11 -9.31 -22.31
N GLY A 204 -1.23 -9.96 -22.11
CA GLY A 204 -1.29 -11.43 -22.10
C GLY A 204 -0.91 -12.07 -20.76
N PHE A 205 -0.58 -11.29 -19.73
CA PHE A 205 -0.44 -11.81 -18.39
C PHE A 205 -1.78 -12.39 -17.90
N ASP A 206 -1.74 -13.63 -17.45
CA ASP A 206 -2.86 -14.32 -16.82
C ASP A 206 -2.31 -15.03 -15.58
N PRO A 207 -2.76 -14.66 -14.36
CA PRO A 207 -2.28 -15.28 -13.14
C PRO A 207 -2.60 -16.79 -13.05
N ASP A 208 -3.64 -17.23 -13.75
CA ASP A 208 -4.12 -18.61 -13.74
C ASP A 208 -3.58 -19.45 -14.90
N ALA A 209 -2.84 -18.84 -15.84
CA ALA A 209 -2.32 -19.53 -17.01
C ALA A 209 -0.77 -19.51 -17.06
N ASP A 210 -0.19 -20.56 -17.66
CA ASP A 210 1.25 -20.61 -17.94
C ASP A 210 1.58 -19.81 -19.21
N THR A 211 1.70 -18.49 -19.06
CA THR A 211 2.08 -17.56 -20.13
C THR A 211 3.57 -17.24 -20.07
N ASN A 212 4.13 -16.64 -21.13
CA ASN A 212 5.51 -16.14 -21.12
C ASN A 212 5.64 -14.73 -20.49
N GLU A 213 4.51 -14.10 -20.21
CA GLU A 213 4.39 -12.81 -19.54
C GLU A 213 4.34 -13.03 -18.03
N ARG A 214 5.20 -12.32 -17.29
CA ARG A 214 5.36 -12.55 -15.84
C ARG A 214 5.41 -11.24 -15.07
N LEU A 215 4.87 -11.31 -13.86
CA LEU A 215 5.08 -10.31 -12.82
C LEU A 215 6.09 -10.81 -11.81
N MET A 216 6.91 -9.88 -11.32
CA MET A 216 7.91 -10.11 -10.29
C MET A 216 7.71 -9.12 -9.16
N MET A 217 7.53 -9.62 -7.95
CA MET A 217 7.43 -8.82 -6.74
C MET A 217 8.66 -9.00 -5.88
N LEU A 218 9.36 -7.90 -5.57
CA LEU A 218 10.59 -7.94 -4.77
C LEU A 218 10.31 -7.90 -3.25
N ASP A 219 9.12 -8.29 -2.82
CA ASP A 219 8.67 -8.24 -1.42
C ASP A 219 9.54 -9.05 -0.46
N ARG A 220 10.25 -10.07 -0.95
CA ARG A 220 11.22 -10.87 -0.18
C ARG A 220 12.66 -10.35 -0.26
N MET A 221 12.90 -9.33 -1.09
CA MET A 221 14.14 -8.56 -1.15
C MET A 221 13.90 -7.20 -0.50
N ASN A 222 13.70 -7.18 0.81
CA ASN A 222 13.20 -6.05 1.58
C ASN A 222 14.12 -5.62 2.74
N ARG A 223 15.39 -6.00 2.71
CA ARG A 223 16.35 -5.74 3.79
C ARG A 223 17.08 -4.44 3.61
N VAL A 224 17.44 -3.79 4.72
CA VAL A 224 18.52 -2.78 4.78
C VAL A 224 19.84 -3.52 4.86
N LEU A 225 20.69 -3.36 3.84
CA LEU A 225 21.89 -4.18 3.65
C LEU A 225 23.10 -3.63 4.40
N SER A 226 23.36 -2.33 4.31
CA SER A 226 24.56 -1.74 4.90
C SER A 226 24.43 -0.26 5.22
N PHE A 227 25.25 0.19 6.17
CA PHE A 227 25.49 1.61 6.45
C PHE A 227 26.99 1.86 6.36
N ARG A 228 27.38 2.92 5.67
CA ARG A 228 28.78 3.31 5.52
C ARG A 228 28.94 4.81 5.32
N PRO A 229 30.08 5.42 5.68
CA PRO A 229 30.36 6.82 5.33
C PRO A 229 30.35 7.04 3.81
N ASP A 230 29.89 8.21 3.36
CA ASP A 230 30.07 8.61 1.97
C ASP A 230 31.56 8.87 1.70
N PRO A 231 32.17 8.20 0.69
CA PRO A 231 33.56 8.46 0.33
C PRO A 231 33.87 9.91 -0.07
N LYS A 232 32.88 10.66 -0.53
CA LYS A 232 33.00 12.07 -0.93
C LYS A 232 32.84 13.02 0.26
N ASP A 233 32.04 12.65 1.24
CA ASP A 233 31.78 13.40 2.46
C ASP A 233 31.58 12.44 3.64
N PRO A 234 32.65 12.12 4.40
CA PRO A 234 32.56 11.19 5.53
C PRO A 234 31.61 11.61 6.67
N SER A 235 31.09 12.83 6.67
CA SER A 235 30.05 13.29 7.61
C SER A 235 28.65 12.80 7.23
N VAL A 236 28.48 12.35 5.99
CA VAL A 236 27.23 11.81 5.45
C VAL A 236 27.27 10.28 5.52
N THR A 237 26.19 9.67 5.97
CA THR A 237 26.00 8.22 5.95
C THR A 237 25.29 7.81 4.68
N LEU A 238 25.82 6.80 3.99
CA LEU A 238 25.14 6.09 2.93
C LEU A 238 24.42 4.88 3.52
N VAL A 239 23.20 4.63 3.09
CA VAL A 239 22.44 3.40 3.33
C VAL A 239 22.26 2.64 2.02
N GLU A 240 22.55 1.35 2.01
CA GLU A 240 22.19 0.45 0.92
C GLU A 240 20.99 -0.38 1.32
N VAL A 241 19.97 -0.43 0.48
CA VAL A 241 18.70 -1.08 0.75
C VAL A 241 18.23 -1.87 -0.45
N GLU A 242 17.65 -3.04 -0.24
CA GLU A 242 16.99 -3.81 -1.29
C GLU A 242 15.77 -3.06 -1.83
N ALA A 243 15.57 -3.11 -3.14
CA ALA A 243 14.54 -2.32 -3.83
C ALA A 243 13.10 -2.67 -3.41
N GLY A 244 12.90 -3.87 -2.88
CA GLY A 244 11.63 -4.30 -2.32
C GLY A 244 11.35 -3.82 -0.89
N CYS A 245 12.30 -3.18 -0.21
CA CYS A 245 12.07 -2.62 1.12
C CYS A 245 10.99 -1.53 1.06
N ALA A 246 10.03 -1.56 1.98
CA ALA A 246 9.04 -0.50 2.10
C ALA A 246 9.66 0.73 2.76
N LEU A 247 9.23 1.93 2.34
CA LEU A 247 9.61 3.18 2.99
C LEU A 247 9.03 3.26 4.40
N GLY A 248 7.76 2.89 4.58
CA GLY A 248 7.06 2.95 5.84
C GLY A 248 5.97 1.90 6.00
N GLU A 249 5.11 2.12 6.96
CA GLU A 249 4.00 1.22 7.33
C GLU A 249 2.92 1.17 6.25
N SER A 250 2.36 -0.03 6.05
CA SER A 250 1.10 -0.18 5.31
C SER A 250 -0.07 0.24 6.19
N PRO A 251 -1.14 0.84 5.63
CA PRO A 251 -2.33 1.18 6.40
C PRO A 251 -2.85 -0.06 7.10
N ARG A 252 -2.94 0.00 8.43
CA ARG A 252 -3.52 -1.07 9.23
C ARG A 252 -4.97 -0.77 9.45
N HIS A 253 -5.83 -1.57 8.84
CA HIS A 253 -7.18 -1.67 9.30
C HIS A 253 -7.26 -2.59 10.50
N PRO A 254 -8.15 -2.29 11.48
CA PRO A 254 -8.55 -3.25 12.49
C PRO A 254 -9.22 -4.50 11.88
N ILE A 255 -9.65 -4.42 10.65
CA ILE A 255 -10.01 -5.54 9.80
C ILE A 255 -8.69 -6.10 9.29
N ALA A 256 -8.30 -7.25 9.81
CA ALA A 256 -7.10 -7.98 9.38
C ALA A 256 -7.30 -8.54 7.98
N ASN A 257 -7.69 -7.69 7.07
CA ASN A 257 -7.66 -8.05 5.70
C ASN A 257 -6.92 -7.03 4.94
N PRO A 258 -5.95 -7.52 4.35
CA PRO A 258 -5.39 -7.00 3.18
C PRO A 258 -6.37 -7.05 2.01
N LEU A 259 -7.43 -6.31 2.04
CA LEU A 259 -8.01 -5.87 0.82
C LEU A 259 -6.93 -5.01 0.19
N SER A 260 -6.07 -5.71 -0.58
CA SER A 260 -5.08 -5.04 -1.39
C SER A 260 -5.76 -3.88 -2.09
N PRO A 261 -5.18 -2.68 -2.06
CA PRO A 261 -5.67 -1.54 -2.86
C PRO A 261 -5.95 -1.93 -4.30
N THR A 262 -5.35 -3.00 -4.72
CA THR A 262 -5.35 -3.53 -6.06
C THR A 262 -6.46 -4.53 -6.34
N ALA A 263 -6.94 -5.25 -5.35
CA ALA A 263 -7.99 -6.25 -5.53
C ALA A 263 -9.33 -5.66 -6.01
N SER A 264 -9.55 -4.38 -5.80
CA SER A 264 -10.78 -3.69 -6.22
C SER A 264 -10.74 -3.15 -7.64
N ARG A 265 -9.57 -3.09 -8.29
CA ARG A 265 -9.39 -2.33 -9.53
C ARG A 265 -9.46 -3.17 -10.79
N ASP A 266 -8.89 -4.37 -10.78
CA ASP A 266 -8.96 -5.31 -11.90
C ASP A 266 -8.95 -6.73 -11.33
N PRO A 267 -9.97 -7.57 -11.62
CA PRO A 267 -10.01 -8.96 -11.15
C PRO A 267 -8.83 -9.81 -11.65
N ARG A 268 -8.10 -9.36 -12.67
CA ARG A 268 -6.88 -10.00 -13.17
C ARG A 268 -5.65 -9.66 -12.34
N THR A 269 -5.79 -8.72 -11.41
CA THR A 269 -4.66 -8.24 -10.64
C THR A 269 -4.27 -9.21 -9.55
N PRO A 270 -2.98 -9.57 -9.44
CA PRO A 270 -2.49 -10.34 -8.31
C PRO A 270 -2.82 -9.62 -7.00
N ASN A 271 -3.26 -10.37 -6.00
CA ASN A 271 -3.53 -9.83 -4.67
C ASN A 271 -2.20 -9.50 -3.97
N VAL A 272 -1.71 -8.29 -4.19
CA VAL A 272 -0.44 -7.80 -3.67
C VAL A 272 -0.64 -7.36 -2.23
N THR A 273 -0.67 -8.31 -1.30
CA THR A 273 -0.74 -8.00 0.12
C THR A 273 0.66 -7.78 0.68
N ARG A 274 1.00 -6.53 0.94
CA ARG A 274 2.15 -6.18 1.74
C ARG A 274 1.69 -5.67 3.10
N ASN A 275 1.87 -6.48 4.11
CA ASN A 275 1.80 -6.03 5.49
C ASN A 275 3.21 -5.66 5.94
N THR A 276 3.58 -4.40 5.78
CA THR A 276 4.82 -3.88 6.36
C THR A 276 4.43 -3.04 7.56
N ASP A 277 4.97 -3.37 8.72
CA ASP A 277 4.90 -2.53 9.91
C ASP A 277 6.06 -1.52 9.95
N TRP A 278 5.96 -0.53 10.84
CA TRP A 278 6.99 0.50 10.98
C TRP A 278 8.36 -0.08 11.29
N GLU A 279 8.44 -1.11 12.13
CA GLU A 279 9.70 -1.69 12.61
C GLU A 279 10.52 -2.35 11.51
N HIS A 280 9.86 -2.82 10.44
CA HIS A 280 10.49 -3.45 9.28
C HIS A 280 10.64 -2.49 8.08
N SER A 281 10.40 -1.18 8.28
CA SER A 281 10.51 -0.18 7.23
C SER A 281 11.90 0.48 7.19
N LEU A 282 12.25 1.06 6.03
CA LEU A 282 13.46 1.84 5.87
C LEU A 282 13.45 3.08 6.79
N ASN A 283 12.35 3.82 6.81
CA ASN A 283 12.24 5.06 7.58
C ASN A 283 12.44 4.82 9.07
N TYR A 284 11.83 3.79 9.64
CA TYR A 284 12.02 3.41 11.03
C TYR A 284 13.48 3.01 11.30
N THR A 285 14.06 2.19 10.43
CA THR A 285 15.46 1.75 10.56
C THR A 285 16.45 2.92 10.54
N LEU A 286 16.18 3.94 9.73
CA LEU A 286 16.98 5.18 9.69
C LEU A 286 16.81 6.00 10.98
N ASP A 287 15.55 6.18 11.42
CA ASP A 287 15.25 6.98 12.61
C ASP A 287 15.93 6.43 13.86
N GLN A 288 15.93 5.10 14.05
CA GLN A 288 16.61 4.43 15.17
C GLN A 288 18.13 4.66 15.17
N ARG A 289 18.71 5.09 14.03
CA ARG A 289 20.14 5.43 13.88
C ARG A 289 20.42 6.92 13.91
N GLY A 290 19.42 7.74 14.20
CA GLY A 290 19.55 9.19 14.15
C GLY A 290 19.68 9.75 12.73
N LEU A 291 19.20 9.01 11.73
CA LEU A 291 19.23 9.33 10.31
C LEU A 291 17.81 9.55 9.78
N ALA A 292 17.72 10.19 8.61
CA ALA A 292 16.46 10.43 7.91
C ALA A 292 16.66 10.46 6.39
N LEU A 293 15.57 10.37 5.64
CA LEU A 293 15.51 10.73 4.22
C LEU A 293 15.22 12.23 4.06
N PRO A 294 15.70 12.87 2.99
CA PRO A 294 15.49 14.30 2.78
C PRO A 294 14.06 14.64 2.39
N ASP A 295 13.30 13.72 1.83
CA ASP A 295 11.95 13.91 1.34
C ASP A 295 11.16 12.60 1.37
N LEU A 296 9.83 12.69 1.51
CA LEU A 296 8.88 11.57 1.48
C LEU A 296 7.64 11.98 0.69
N GLY A 297 7.01 11.00 0.02
CA GLY A 297 5.67 11.18 -0.55
C GLY A 297 4.58 11.24 0.51
N GLY A 298 3.34 11.51 0.09
CA GLY A 298 2.16 11.55 0.97
C GLY A 298 1.85 10.19 1.63
N ILE A 299 2.27 9.09 1.00
CA ILE A 299 2.16 7.71 1.51
C ILE A 299 3.55 7.06 1.56
N THR A 300 3.78 6.16 2.51
CA THR A 300 5.07 5.47 2.68
C THR A 300 5.01 3.95 2.59
N HIS A 301 3.84 3.37 2.39
CA HIS A 301 3.70 1.94 2.13
C HIS A 301 4.08 1.56 0.68
N GLN A 302 5.02 2.28 0.09
CA GLN A 302 5.62 2.05 -1.22
C GLN A 302 6.98 1.36 -1.07
N ALA A 303 7.32 0.49 -2.03
CA ALA A 303 8.68 -0.04 -2.11
C ALA A 303 9.64 1.02 -2.64
N VAL A 304 10.87 1.06 -2.12
CA VAL A 304 11.94 1.97 -2.56
C VAL A 304 12.14 1.92 -4.07
N GLY A 305 12.17 0.71 -4.67
CA GLY A 305 12.31 0.53 -6.11
C GLY A 305 11.15 1.10 -6.92
N GLY A 306 9.91 0.93 -6.42
CA GLY A 306 8.71 1.50 -7.06
C GLY A 306 8.69 3.03 -6.98
N PHE A 307 9.02 3.58 -5.82
CA PHE A 307 9.07 5.02 -5.57
C PHE A 307 10.06 5.72 -6.52
N LEU A 308 11.28 5.19 -6.62
CA LEU A 308 12.28 5.77 -7.52
C LEU A 308 11.94 5.58 -9.00
N SER A 309 11.38 4.44 -9.40
CA SER A 309 11.18 4.10 -10.82
C SER A 309 10.16 4.98 -11.53
N THR A 310 9.22 5.55 -10.79
CA THR A 310 8.18 6.44 -11.35
C THR A 310 8.49 7.93 -11.16
N GLY A 311 9.59 8.26 -10.48
CA GLY A 311 9.93 9.65 -10.17
C GLY A 311 9.05 10.26 -9.09
N SER A 312 8.57 9.44 -8.13
CA SER A 312 7.74 9.92 -7.03
C SER A 312 8.50 10.90 -6.14
N ALA A 313 7.81 11.91 -5.62
CA ALA A 313 8.37 12.96 -4.77
C ALA A 313 7.34 13.49 -3.77
N GLY A 314 7.81 14.14 -2.72
CA GLY A 314 6.98 14.88 -1.77
C GLY A 314 6.69 16.31 -2.20
N GLY A 315 6.15 17.10 -1.27
CA GLY A 315 5.73 18.47 -1.48
C GLY A 315 6.79 19.48 -1.03
N THR A 316 7.96 19.52 -1.66
CA THR A 316 9.05 20.44 -1.29
C THR A 316 9.88 20.91 -2.47
N CYS A 317 10.16 22.22 -2.53
CA CYS A 317 11.16 22.79 -3.47
C CYS A 317 12.59 22.78 -2.90
N LYS A 318 12.81 22.26 -1.68
CA LYS A 318 14.12 22.34 -1.02
C LYS A 318 14.91 21.05 -1.09
N TRP A 319 14.24 19.91 -1.07
CA TRP A 319 14.88 18.59 -1.01
C TRP A 319 14.28 17.64 -2.05
N SER A 320 14.99 16.57 -2.34
CA SER A 320 14.54 15.53 -3.26
C SER A 320 15.04 14.17 -2.80
N PHE A 321 14.18 13.16 -2.82
CA PHE A 321 14.56 11.78 -2.62
C PHE A 321 15.47 11.29 -3.75
N LEU A 322 15.18 11.67 -4.99
CA LEU A 322 15.93 11.23 -6.17
C LEU A 322 17.36 11.76 -6.16
N ASP A 323 17.60 12.97 -5.66
CA ASP A 323 18.95 13.54 -5.51
C ASP A 323 19.79 12.81 -4.45
N ALA A 324 19.15 12.08 -3.54
CA ALA A 324 19.85 11.30 -2.53
C ALA A 324 20.42 9.99 -3.08
N ILE A 325 20.01 9.53 -4.25
CA ILE A 325 20.44 8.26 -4.85
C ILE A 325 21.85 8.41 -5.43
N VAL A 326 22.78 7.57 -4.98
CA VAL A 326 24.19 7.60 -5.43
C VAL A 326 24.61 6.36 -6.20
N ALA A 327 23.92 5.23 -6.00
CA ALA A 327 24.19 4.01 -6.75
C ALA A 327 22.92 3.17 -6.91
N LEU A 328 22.84 2.47 -8.04
CA LEU A 328 21.79 1.52 -8.35
C LEU A 328 22.42 0.19 -8.75
N ARG A 329 21.93 -0.90 -8.19
CA ARG A 329 22.28 -2.25 -8.61
C ARG A 329 21.11 -2.81 -9.42
N VAL A 330 21.37 -3.23 -10.65
CA VAL A 330 20.33 -3.48 -11.67
C VAL A 330 20.64 -4.78 -12.40
N VAL A 331 19.60 -5.57 -12.66
CA VAL A 331 19.64 -6.71 -13.59
C VAL A 331 19.09 -6.24 -14.93
N ASP A 332 19.94 -6.17 -15.96
CA ASP A 332 19.56 -5.73 -17.31
C ASP A 332 18.72 -6.78 -18.07
N GLY A 333 18.20 -6.44 -19.27
CA GLY A 333 17.33 -7.34 -20.05
C GLY A 333 18.00 -8.61 -20.57
N GLN A 334 19.32 -8.74 -20.42
CA GLN A 334 20.07 -9.97 -20.72
C GLN A 334 20.39 -10.79 -19.45
N GLY A 335 19.97 -10.30 -18.27
CA GLY A 335 20.27 -10.91 -16.98
C GLY A 335 21.71 -10.66 -16.51
N ASN A 336 22.37 -9.57 -16.95
CA ASN A 336 23.64 -9.15 -16.41
C ASN A 336 23.41 -8.19 -15.24
N VAL A 337 24.17 -8.41 -14.17
CA VAL A 337 24.14 -7.52 -12.99
C VAL A 337 25.07 -6.34 -13.23
N ARG A 338 24.53 -5.12 -13.06
CA ARG A 338 25.28 -3.87 -13.21
C ARG A 338 25.20 -3.06 -11.92
N THR A 339 26.31 -2.47 -11.51
CA THR A 339 26.33 -1.42 -10.50
C THR A 339 26.55 -0.09 -11.20
N LEU A 340 25.56 0.78 -11.13
CA LEU A 340 25.51 2.06 -11.81
C LEU A 340 25.69 3.19 -10.81
N THR A 341 26.52 4.17 -11.14
CA THR A 341 26.73 5.40 -10.36
C THR A 341 26.90 6.59 -11.30
N ALA A 342 26.65 7.80 -10.83
CA ALA A 342 26.80 9.01 -11.63
C ALA A 342 28.22 9.22 -12.18
N ASP A 343 29.26 8.78 -11.44
CA ASP A 343 30.67 8.89 -11.83
C ASP A 343 31.22 7.56 -12.39
N GLY A 344 30.36 6.59 -12.64
CA GLY A 344 30.74 5.27 -13.12
C GLY A 344 31.08 5.22 -14.60
N PRO A 345 31.37 4.04 -15.13
CA PRO A 345 31.73 3.86 -16.54
C PRO A 345 30.57 4.10 -17.52
N ASP A 346 29.32 4.07 -17.07
CA ASP A 346 28.12 4.34 -17.88
C ASP A 346 27.17 5.27 -17.09
N PRO A 347 27.49 6.58 -17.02
CA PRO A 347 26.65 7.54 -16.31
C PRO A 347 25.27 7.73 -16.96
N ASP A 348 25.15 7.54 -18.27
CA ASP A 348 23.88 7.62 -18.98
C ASP A 348 22.95 6.46 -18.59
N ALA A 349 23.49 5.26 -18.37
CA ALA A 349 22.69 4.16 -17.84
C ALA A 349 22.20 4.45 -16.41
N PHE A 350 23.05 5.01 -15.54
CA PHE A 350 22.63 5.45 -14.19
C PHE A 350 21.49 6.47 -14.28
N ALA A 351 21.68 7.52 -15.07
CA ALA A 351 20.69 8.59 -15.25
C ALA A 351 19.41 8.13 -15.96
N SER A 352 19.46 7.01 -16.69
CA SER A 352 18.29 6.45 -17.38
C SER A 352 17.49 5.46 -16.54
N VAL A 353 18.12 4.74 -15.62
CA VAL A 353 17.46 3.71 -14.79
C VAL A 353 16.60 4.34 -13.71
N GLY A 354 17.10 5.35 -13.03
CA GLY A 354 16.31 6.10 -12.07
C GLY A 354 15.20 6.88 -12.79
N ALA A 355 13.99 6.86 -12.25
CA ALA A 355 12.76 7.31 -12.93
C ALA A 355 12.52 6.67 -14.32
N GLY A 356 13.20 5.56 -14.64
CA GLY A 356 13.18 4.87 -15.93
C GLY A 356 12.05 3.89 -16.11
N ILE A 357 11.04 3.91 -15.24
CA ILE A 357 9.78 3.15 -15.32
C ILE A 357 10.00 1.62 -15.31
N GLY A 358 11.19 1.16 -14.91
CA GLY A 358 11.58 -0.25 -14.96
C GLY A 358 11.76 -0.80 -16.39
N LEU A 359 12.02 0.05 -17.39
CA LEU A 359 12.16 -0.36 -18.80
C LEU A 359 13.61 -0.66 -19.22
N LEU A 360 14.58 -0.47 -18.32
CA LEU A 360 16.00 -0.73 -18.56
C LEU A 360 16.51 -1.93 -17.76
N GLY A 361 15.77 -2.41 -16.79
CA GLY A 361 16.16 -3.49 -15.92
C GLY A 361 15.38 -3.51 -14.61
N VAL A 362 15.63 -4.55 -13.83
CA VAL A 362 15.10 -4.71 -12.47
C VAL A 362 16.11 -4.12 -11.49
N VAL A 363 15.75 -3.04 -10.82
CA VAL A 363 16.55 -2.51 -9.71
C VAL A 363 16.42 -3.47 -8.52
N VAL A 364 17.55 -3.98 -8.03
CA VAL A 364 17.60 -4.94 -6.91
C VAL A 364 18.08 -4.31 -5.62
N SER A 365 18.97 -3.32 -5.67
CA SER A 365 19.29 -2.48 -4.51
C SER A 365 19.56 -1.03 -4.89
N VAL A 366 19.40 -0.14 -3.92
CA VAL A 366 19.58 1.31 -4.03
C VAL A 366 20.51 1.78 -2.92
N THR A 367 21.48 2.62 -3.22
CA THR A 367 22.30 3.30 -2.22
C THR A 367 21.90 4.77 -2.14
N LEU A 368 21.53 5.22 -0.94
CA LEU A 368 21.00 6.56 -0.67
C LEU A 368 21.92 7.32 0.29
N ARG A 369 22.07 8.63 0.06
CA ARG A 369 22.56 9.57 1.08
C ARG A 369 21.47 9.82 2.09
N THR A 370 21.81 9.72 3.36
CA THR A 370 20.90 10.11 4.45
C THR A 370 21.22 11.51 4.95
N VAL A 371 20.27 12.10 5.65
CA VAL A 371 20.46 13.33 6.40
C VAL A 371 20.36 13.04 7.90
N PRO A 372 20.87 13.92 8.81
CA PRO A 372 20.61 13.80 10.23
C PRO A 372 19.10 13.75 10.49
N ARG A 373 18.69 12.95 11.47
CA ARG A 373 17.28 12.88 11.92
C ARG A 373 16.78 14.27 12.29
N TYR A 374 15.54 14.53 11.92
CA TYR A 374 14.81 15.74 12.28
C TYR A 374 13.38 15.37 12.72
N ASN A 375 12.73 16.30 13.39
CA ASN A 375 11.29 16.26 13.59
C ASN A 375 10.64 17.31 12.70
N ILE A 376 9.32 17.29 12.61
CA ILE A 376 8.53 18.31 11.93
C ILE A 376 7.59 18.99 12.92
N VAL A 377 7.32 20.26 12.66
CA VAL A 377 6.25 21.04 13.30
C VAL A 377 5.45 21.68 12.19
N GLY A 378 4.15 21.53 12.23
CA GLY A 378 3.30 22.01 11.16
C GLY A 378 1.91 22.42 11.60
N ARG A 379 1.15 22.86 10.60
CA ARG A 379 -0.27 23.14 10.74
C ARG A 379 -0.99 22.81 9.45
N GLU A 380 -2.25 22.48 9.58
CA GLU A 380 -3.20 22.46 8.49
C GLU A 380 -4.27 23.51 8.73
N THR A 381 -4.59 24.30 7.73
CA THR A 381 -5.62 25.34 7.79
C THR A 381 -6.64 25.15 6.69
N VAL A 382 -7.90 24.99 7.08
CA VAL A 382 -9.06 25.01 6.19
C VAL A 382 -9.63 26.40 6.11
N SER A 383 -9.75 26.96 4.90
CA SER A 383 -10.27 28.30 4.66
C SER A 383 -11.01 28.39 3.34
N LEU A 384 -11.61 29.53 3.03
CA LEU A 384 -11.99 29.87 1.66
C LEU A 384 -10.72 30.15 0.85
N ALA A 385 -10.66 29.68 -0.40
CA ALA A 385 -9.53 29.91 -1.29
C ALA A 385 -9.27 31.41 -1.54
N THR A 386 -10.33 32.23 -1.57
CA THR A 386 -10.27 33.69 -1.74
C THR A 386 -9.69 34.44 -0.53
N SER A 387 -9.72 33.82 0.65
CA SER A 387 -9.30 34.47 1.91
C SER A 387 -8.37 33.59 2.74
N ALA A 388 -7.58 32.72 2.08
CA ALA A 388 -6.59 31.89 2.73
C ALA A 388 -5.59 32.76 3.54
N PRO A 389 -5.39 32.48 4.84
CA PRO A 389 -4.55 33.33 5.66
C PRO A 389 -3.06 33.23 5.33
N ASP A 390 -2.62 32.08 4.80
CA ASP A 390 -1.22 31.74 4.60
C ASP A 390 -0.67 32.23 3.25
N LEU A 391 -1.54 32.44 2.25
CA LEU A 391 -1.15 32.81 0.89
C LEU A 391 -2.27 33.52 0.13
N ASP A 392 -1.91 34.24 -0.92
CA ASP A 392 -2.82 34.73 -1.94
C ASP A 392 -2.95 33.68 -3.05
N PHE A 393 -3.99 32.85 -2.96
CA PHE A 393 -4.15 31.68 -3.82
C PHE A 393 -4.38 32.04 -5.29
N TYR A 394 -5.15 33.09 -5.55
CA TYR A 394 -5.51 33.51 -6.91
C TYR A 394 -4.64 34.66 -7.44
N GLY A 395 -4.02 35.40 -6.55
CA GLY A 395 -3.34 36.64 -6.91
C GLY A 395 -1.81 36.58 -6.90
N PRO A 396 -1.17 37.72 -7.16
CA PRO A 396 0.28 37.82 -7.21
C PRO A 396 0.94 37.78 -5.82
N GLY A 397 0.15 37.84 -4.74
CA GLY A 397 0.65 37.96 -3.39
C GLY A 397 1.12 39.35 -2.99
N ASP A 398 1.42 39.52 -1.73
CA ASP A 398 2.01 40.72 -1.13
C ASP A 398 3.02 40.36 -0.02
N ALA A 399 3.48 41.35 0.74
CA ALA A 399 4.46 41.13 1.81
C ALA A 399 3.91 40.30 3.00
N GLN A 400 2.60 40.23 3.19
CA GLN A 400 1.93 39.51 4.26
C GLN A 400 1.45 38.13 3.80
N ARG A 401 0.96 38.04 2.57
CA ARG A 401 0.47 36.81 1.95
C ARG A 401 1.18 36.59 0.61
N PRO A 402 2.18 35.70 0.53
CA PRO A 402 2.88 35.43 -0.72
C PRO A 402 1.91 34.84 -1.76
N SER A 403 2.24 34.93 -3.04
CA SER A 403 1.57 34.16 -4.06
C SER A 403 1.70 32.66 -3.79
N LEU A 404 0.87 31.82 -4.42
CA LEU A 404 0.99 30.36 -4.29
C LEU A 404 2.41 29.87 -4.60
N ALA A 405 3.02 30.34 -5.70
CA ALA A 405 4.40 30.00 -6.05
C ALA A 405 5.39 30.41 -4.95
N GLY A 406 5.27 31.64 -4.44
CA GLY A 406 6.10 32.14 -3.35
C GLY A 406 5.93 31.32 -2.06
N PHE A 407 4.70 30.94 -1.72
CA PHE A 407 4.39 30.08 -0.58
C PHE A 407 5.08 28.72 -0.70
N LEU A 408 4.94 28.04 -1.87
CA LEU A 408 5.53 26.72 -2.13
C LEU A 408 7.06 26.73 -2.05
N LYS A 409 7.71 27.80 -2.53
CA LYS A 409 9.18 27.94 -2.46
C LYS A 409 9.71 28.26 -1.07
N GLN A 410 8.97 29.02 -0.27
CA GLN A 410 9.39 29.44 1.06
C GLN A 410 9.19 28.35 2.11
N THR A 411 8.14 27.56 1.97
CA THR A 411 7.76 26.52 2.93
C THR A 411 8.67 25.28 2.79
N ASP A 412 9.02 24.66 3.90
CA ASP A 412 9.84 23.46 3.86
C ASP A 412 9.09 22.31 3.18
N TYR A 413 7.87 22.05 3.65
CA TYR A 413 6.97 21.06 3.09
C TYR A 413 5.56 21.64 3.01
N ALA A 414 4.91 21.52 1.86
CA ALA A 414 3.55 22.04 1.67
C ALA A 414 2.73 21.12 0.77
N ARG A 415 1.45 21.01 1.10
CA ARG A 415 0.42 20.34 0.31
C ARG A 415 -0.88 21.14 0.42
N LEU A 416 -1.54 21.35 -0.68
CA LEU A 416 -2.82 22.03 -0.71
C LEU A 416 -3.87 21.11 -1.32
N MET A 417 -5.07 21.09 -0.73
CA MET A 417 -6.25 20.47 -1.31
C MET A 417 -7.22 21.59 -1.65
N TRP A 418 -7.55 21.72 -2.92
CA TRP A 418 -8.49 22.71 -3.41
C TRP A 418 -9.79 22.06 -3.82
N TRP A 419 -10.88 22.48 -3.20
CA TRP A 419 -12.24 22.11 -3.48
C TRP A 419 -12.90 23.25 -4.27
N PRO A 420 -12.83 23.23 -5.62
CA PRO A 420 -13.15 24.36 -6.46
C PRO A 420 -14.62 24.54 -6.78
N GLN A 421 -15.51 23.70 -6.21
CA GLN A 421 -16.93 23.75 -6.49
C GLN A 421 -17.49 25.13 -6.18
N ARG A 422 -18.35 25.63 -7.08
CA ARG A 422 -18.98 26.94 -6.93
C ARG A 422 -19.79 27.02 -5.65
N ASN A 423 -19.69 28.12 -4.92
CA ASN A 423 -20.24 28.39 -3.59
C ASN A 423 -19.56 27.62 -2.44
N PHE A 424 -18.63 26.73 -2.72
CA PHE A 424 -17.83 26.03 -1.71
C PHE A 424 -16.43 26.62 -1.61
N ASP A 425 -15.65 26.53 -2.67
CA ASP A 425 -14.30 27.11 -2.87
C ASP A 425 -13.39 27.00 -1.64
N ARG A 426 -13.24 25.79 -1.10
CA ARG A 426 -12.40 25.51 0.09
C ARG A 426 -10.98 25.24 -0.32
N LEU A 427 -10.09 25.76 0.49
CA LEU A 427 -8.65 25.46 0.42
C LEU A 427 -8.18 24.90 1.76
N VAL A 428 -7.61 23.71 1.72
CA VAL A 428 -6.91 23.09 2.83
C VAL A 428 -5.43 23.25 2.58
N VAL A 429 -4.71 23.91 3.48
CA VAL A 429 -3.28 24.18 3.38
C VAL A 429 -2.57 23.46 4.51
N TRP A 430 -1.96 22.33 4.17
CA TRP A 430 -1.03 21.61 5.05
C TRP A 430 0.38 22.15 4.83
N GLN A 431 1.10 22.49 5.90
CA GLN A 431 2.47 22.98 5.85
C GLN A 431 3.26 22.53 7.07
N ALA A 432 4.54 22.21 6.87
CA ALA A 432 5.44 21.81 7.95
C ALA A 432 6.86 22.35 7.74
N ALA A 433 7.59 22.46 8.84
CA ALA A 433 9.00 22.84 8.87
C ALA A 433 9.83 21.79 9.63
N ARG A 434 11.08 21.64 9.24
CA ARG A 434 12.05 20.81 9.97
C ARG A 434 12.47 21.48 11.26
N VAL A 435 12.54 20.69 12.33
CA VAL A 435 13.09 21.11 13.61
C VAL A 435 14.11 20.08 14.11
N ALA A 436 15.12 20.53 14.83
CA ALA A 436 16.10 19.64 15.44
C ALA A 436 15.40 18.77 16.51
N PRO A 437 15.75 17.47 16.63
CA PRO A 437 15.26 16.63 17.71
C PRO A 437 15.75 17.17 19.06
N THR A 438 14.84 17.26 20.05
CA THR A 438 15.15 17.62 21.42
C THR A 438 14.65 16.53 22.37
N PRO A 439 15.30 16.35 23.57
CA PRO A 439 14.88 15.32 24.51
C PRO A 439 13.46 15.51 25.09
N ASP A 440 12.95 16.72 25.06
CA ASP A 440 11.64 17.14 25.55
C ASP A 440 10.58 17.21 24.44
N PHE A 441 10.89 16.74 23.24
CA PHE A 441 9.94 16.70 22.13
C PHE A 441 8.82 15.68 22.42
N VAL A 442 7.60 16.16 22.48
CA VAL A 442 6.40 15.34 22.67
C VAL A 442 5.62 15.32 21.37
N PRO A 443 5.45 14.15 20.72
CA PRO A 443 4.63 14.03 19.52
C PRO A 443 3.19 14.47 19.77
N LYS A 444 2.64 15.21 18.82
CA LYS A 444 1.23 15.49 18.65
C LYS A 444 0.91 15.20 17.19
N PRO A 445 0.54 13.95 16.87
CA PRO A 445 0.37 13.50 15.49
C PRO A 445 -0.63 14.35 14.72
N TYR A 446 -0.41 14.44 13.41
CA TYR A 446 -1.39 14.97 12.48
C TYR A 446 -2.58 14.00 12.38
N GLU A 447 -3.78 14.54 12.44
CA GLU A 447 -5.02 13.78 12.27
C GLU A 447 -5.62 14.09 10.89
N GLU A 448 -5.36 13.22 9.91
CA GLU A 448 -5.81 13.39 8.53
C GLU A 448 -7.34 13.47 8.41
N VAL A 449 -8.05 12.57 9.06
CA VAL A 449 -9.51 12.50 9.02
C VAL A 449 -10.12 12.53 10.43
N GLY A 450 -9.27 12.66 11.46
CA GLY A 450 -9.64 12.63 12.88
C GLY A 450 -9.96 11.23 13.39
N SER A 451 -10.33 11.16 14.67
CA SER A 451 -10.56 9.90 15.41
C SER A 451 -11.68 8.99 14.87
N TRP A 452 -12.44 9.45 13.86
CA TRP A 452 -13.50 8.72 13.19
C TRP A 452 -13.15 8.40 11.72
N SER A 453 -11.89 8.20 11.40
CA SER A 453 -11.41 8.13 10.02
C SER A 453 -12.14 7.07 9.17
N VAL A 454 -12.31 5.84 9.67
CA VAL A 454 -13.01 4.76 8.94
C VAL A 454 -14.47 5.11 8.69
N ILE A 455 -15.18 5.67 9.68
CA ILE A 455 -16.59 6.04 9.55
C ILE A 455 -16.77 7.19 8.57
N LYS A 456 -15.90 8.21 8.65
CA LYS A 456 -15.93 9.34 7.70
C LYS A 456 -15.59 8.87 6.29
N GLN A 457 -14.58 8.03 6.13
CA GLN A 457 -14.21 7.46 4.83
C GLN A 457 -15.33 6.59 4.26
N THR A 458 -15.98 5.74 5.07
CA THR A 458 -17.13 4.93 4.65
C THR A 458 -18.30 5.80 4.22
N ALA A 459 -18.64 6.84 5.00
CA ALA A 459 -19.72 7.78 4.65
C ALA A 459 -19.40 8.56 3.37
N ALA A 460 -18.17 9.03 3.21
CA ALA A 460 -17.72 9.70 2.00
C ALA A 460 -17.76 8.77 0.78
N SER A 461 -17.30 7.53 0.93
CA SER A 461 -17.33 6.52 -0.13
C SER A 461 -18.74 6.22 -0.61
N LEU A 462 -19.72 6.04 0.30
CA LEU A 462 -21.12 5.87 -0.06
C LEU A 462 -21.67 7.10 -0.78
N LEU A 463 -21.42 8.29 -0.24
CA LEU A 463 -21.86 9.54 -0.85
C LEU A 463 -21.31 9.69 -2.28
N TYR A 464 -20.00 9.50 -2.45
CA TYR A 464 -19.36 9.64 -3.76
C TYR A 464 -19.81 8.57 -4.74
N THR A 465 -20.05 7.33 -4.26
CA THR A 465 -20.60 6.26 -5.09
C THR A 465 -21.99 6.61 -5.62
N VAL A 466 -22.85 7.13 -4.76
CA VAL A 466 -24.20 7.57 -5.18
C VAL A 466 -24.10 8.72 -6.18
N LEU A 467 -23.33 9.77 -5.86
CA LEU A 467 -23.22 10.95 -6.72
C LEU A 467 -22.54 10.68 -8.06
N GLY A 468 -21.59 9.75 -8.09
CA GLY A 468 -20.83 9.39 -9.29
C GLY A 468 -21.48 8.32 -10.19
N ASN A 469 -22.58 7.66 -9.72
CA ASN A 469 -23.21 6.54 -10.43
C ASN A 469 -24.74 6.66 -10.50
N ILE A 470 -25.25 7.89 -10.54
CA ILE A 470 -26.70 8.14 -10.59
C ILE A 470 -27.38 7.44 -11.76
N ASP A 471 -26.66 7.33 -12.88
CA ASP A 471 -27.16 6.69 -14.10
C ASP A 471 -26.93 5.16 -14.14
N ASP A 472 -26.23 4.61 -13.15
CA ASP A 472 -25.97 3.16 -13.03
C ASP A 472 -26.19 2.64 -11.60
N PRO A 473 -27.44 2.37 -11.21
CA PRO A 473 -27.78 1.87 -9.89
C PRO A 473 -27.13 0.53 -9.51
N SER A 474 -26.70 -0.28 -10.49
CA SER A 474 -26.04 -1.57 -10.22
C SER A 474 -24.70 -1.37 -9.51
N ARG A 475 -23.93 -0.37 -9.89
CA ARG A 475 -22.66 -0.02 -9.23
C ARG A 475 -22.82 0.44 -7.78
N ILE A 476 -23.93 1.13 -7.52
CA ILE A 476 -24.27 1.53 -6.15
C ILE A 476 -24.55 0.27 -5.31
N ALA A 477 -25.32 -0.67 -5.84
CA ALA A 477 -25.62 -1.94 -5.18
C ALA A 477 -24.35 -2.77 -4.91
N ASP A 478 -23.46 -2.89 -5.90
CA ASP A 478 -22.18 -3.59 -5.74
C ASP A 478 -21.30 -2.97 -4.66
N GLN A 479 -21.21 -1.64 -4.61
CA GLN A 479 -20.43 -0.94 -3.60
C GLN A 479 -21.01 -1.11 -2.20
N VAL A 480 -22.31 -1.07 -2.09
CA VAL A 480 -23.00 -1.31 -0.81
C VAL A 480 -22.72 -2.73 -0.34
N GLN A 481 -22.84 -3.73 -1.20
CA GLN A 481 -22.53 -5.11 -0.85
C GLN A 481 -21.08 -5.29 -0.38
N ARG A 482 -20.12 -4.60 -0.99
CA ARG A 482 -18.72 -4.58 -0.51
C ARG A 482 -18.60 -3.94 0.86
N MET A 483 -19.31 -2.86 1.13
CA MET A 483 -19.31 -2.20 2.43
C MET A 483 -20.03 -3.04 3.51
N GLU A 484 -21.06 -3.77 3.17
CA GLU A 484 -21.70 -4.74 4.07
C GLU A 484 -20.73 -5.82 4.47
N GLN A 485 -19.95 -6.36 3.52
CA GLN A 485 -18.91 -7.35 3.82
C GLN A 485 -17.83 -6.77 4.75
N LEU A 486 -17.36 -5.55 4.47
CA LEU A 486 -16.44 -4.82 5.33
C LEU A 486 -17.03 -4.57 6.72
N GLY A 487 -18.30 -4.23 6.81
CA GLY A 487 -19.02 -4.05 8.07
C GLY A 487 -19.08 -5.34 8.89
N HIS A 488 -19.30 -6.47 8.24
CA HIS A 488 -19.25 -7.80 8.87
C HIS A 488 -17.86 -8.15 9.40
N ASP A 489 -16.83 -7.92 8.61
CA ASP A 489 -15.44 -8.18 8.98
C ASP A 489 -14.99 -7.21 10.07
N PHE A 490 -15.39 -5.95 9.99
CA PHE A 490 -15.17 -4.95 11.04
C PHE A 490 -15.88 -5.34 12.35
N GLY A 491 -17.12 -5.81 12.28
CA GLY A 491 -17.87 -6.31 13.44
C GLY A 491 -17.20 -7.54 14.08
N ALA A 492 -16.59 -8.43 13.31
CA ALA A 492 -15.85 -9.59 13.80
C ALA A 492 -14.54 -9.16 14.48
N ALA A 493 -13.77 -8.28 13.85
CA ALA A 493 -12.53 -7.73 14.41
C ALA A 493 -12.79 -6.90 15.68
N ALA A 494 -13.86 -6.11 15.69
CA ALA A 494 -14.26 -5.34 16.86
C ALA A 494 -14.70 -6.25 18.02
N ARG A 495 -15.38 -7.36 17.76
CA ARG A 495 -15.70 -8.37 18.77
C ARG A 495 -14.44 -9.03 19.33
N ALA A 496 -13.48 -9.39 18.47
CA ALA A 496 -12.19 -9.95 18.90
C ALA A 496 -11.40 -8.96 19.75
N LEU A 497 -11.39 -7.67 19.39
CA LEU A 497 -10.75 -6.61 20.16
C LEU A 497 -11.40 -6.40 21.53
N VAL A 498 -12.74 -6.43 21.61
CA VAL A 498 -13.48 -6.34 22.88
C VAL A 498 -13.18 -7.53 23.79
N GLU A 499 -13.08 -8.72 23.22
CA GLU A 499 -12.72 -9.92 23.99
C GLU A 499 -11.27 -9.85 24.50
N ALA A 500 -10.35 -9.36 23.65
CA ALA A 500 -8.96 -9.10 24.05
C ALA A 500 -8.86 -8.02 25.14
N ILE A 501 -9.65 -6.95 25.08
CA ILE A 501 -9.70 -5.90 26.11
C ILE A 501 -10.34 -6.44 27.41
N ARG A 502 -11.35 -7.29 27.33
CA ARG A 502 -11.98 -7.92 28.52
C ARG A 502 -11.05 -8.89 29.24
N SER A 503 -10.17 -9.54 28.50
CA SER A 503 -9.18 -10.49 29.01
C SER A 503 -7.87 -9.84 29.46
N ALA A 504 -7.65 -8.56 29.12
CA ALA A 504 -6.45 -7.81 29.51
C ALA A 504 -6.50 -7.40 31.00
N PRO A 505 -5.35 -7.36 31.71
CA PRO A 505 -5.31 -6.80 33.07
C PRO A 505 -5.70 -5.32 33.05
N PRO A 506 -6.28 -4.78 34.16
CA PRO A 506 -6.74 -3.41 34.22
C PRO A 506 -5.61 -2.43 33.89
N PRO A 507 -5.88 -1.37 33.10
CA PRO A 507 -4.87 -0.41 32.70
C PRO A 507 -4.29 0.36 33.89
N ASP A 508 -3.01 0.71 33.79
CA ASP A 508 -2.31 1.57 34.74
C ASP A 508 -3.05 2.92 34.89
N PRO A 509 -3.38 3.35 36.14
CA PRO A 509 -4.10 4.60 36.38
C PRO A 509 -3.36 5.87 36.00
N SER A 510 -2.17 5.79 35.44
CA SER A 510 -1.36 6.94 34.99
C SER A 510 -1.66 7.43 33.55
N PHE A 511 -2.57 6.78 32.79
CA PHE A 511 -2.94 7.28 31.47
C PHE A 511 -3.92 8.46 31.56
N PRO A 512 -3.68 9.57 30.83
CA PRO A 512 -4.56 10.73 30.89
C PRO A 512 -5.94 10.42 30.32
N VAL A 513 -6.97 10.70 31.10
CA VAL A 513 -8.37 10.68 30.66
C VAL A 513 -8.60 11.94 29.82
N VAL A 514 -9.03 11.78 28.57
CA VAL A 514 -9.39 12.90 27.70
C VAL A 514 -10.61 13.63 28.31
N PRO A 515 -10.55 14.95 28.51
CA PRO A 515 -11.66 15.67 29.15
C PRO A 515 -12.93 15.63 28.30
N GLN A 516 -14.05 15.36 28.94
CA GLN A 516 -15.40 15.31 28.37
C GLN A 516 -15.86 16.63 27.72
N GLU A 517 -15.13 17.72 27.95
CA GLU A 517 -15.46 19.08 27.49
C GLU A 517 -15.06 19.38 26.04
N GLU A 518 -14.19 18.56 25.43
CA GLU A 518 -13.68 18.83 24.07
C GLU A 518 -14.59 18.31 22.95
N HIS A 519 -15.50 17.36 23.23
CA HIS A 519 -16.41 16.80 22.21
C HIS A 519 -17.83 16.56 22.76
N PRO A 520 -18.64 17.60 23.00
CA PRO A 520 -19.99 17.48 23.60
C PRO A 520 -20.99 16.61 22.80
N TRP A 521 -20.82 16.52 21.48
CA TRP A 521 -21.65 15.67 20.62
C TRP A 521 -21.35 14.17 20.78
N LEU A 522 -20.11 13.80 21.14
CA LEU A 522 -19.72 12.41 21.42
C LEU A 522 -20.41 11.91 22.70
N ALA A 523 -20.51 12.77 23.71
CA ALA A 523 -21.24 12.47 24.95
C ALA A 523 -22.73 12.27 24.65
N SER A 524 -23.33 13.15 23.82
CA SER A 524 -24.75 13.03 23.44
C SER A 524 -25.04 11.78 22.59
N LEU A 525 -24.13 11.37 21.72
CA LEU A 525 -24.28 10.15 20.93
C LEU A 525 -24.10 8.90 21.79
N ALA A 526 -23.13 8.90 22.69
CA ALA A 526 -22.92 7.82 23.64
C ALA A 526 -24.11 7.65 24.60
N GLU A 527 -24.70 8.76 25.06
CA GLU A 527 -25.89 8.80 25.90
C GLU A 527 -27.14 8.28 25.17
N ALA A 528 -27.32 8.67 23.88
CA ALA A 528 -28.41 8.20 23.04
C ALA A 528 -28.33 6.69 22.71
N VAL A 529 -27.11 6.15 22.57
CA VAL A 529 -26.87 4.74 22.19
C VAL A 529 -26.77 3.81 23.40
N LEU A 530 -26.29 4.30 24.55
CA LEU A 530 -25.94 3.47 25.71
C LEU A 530 -26.94 3.58 26.87
N GLY A 531 -27.83 4.59 26.86
CA GLY A 531 -28.77 4.86 27.96
C GLY A 531 -28.08 5.16 29.29
N ASP A 532 -28.86 5.55 30.32
CA ASP A 532 -28.41 6.05 31.64
C ASP A 532 -27.54 5.09 32.52
N ARG A 533 -26.86 4.11 31.97
CA ARG A 533 -26.16 3.07 32.79
C ARG A 533 -24.64 3.09 32.60
N HIS A 534 -24.02 3.73 33.54
CA HIS A 534 -22.63 3.64 34.05
C HIS A 534 -21.52 4.52 33.43
N PRO A 535 -20.83 5.31 34.31
CA PRO A 535 -19.75 6.22 33.94
C PRO A 535 -18.36 5.57 33.79
N ALA A 536 -18.27 4.27 33.66
CA ALA A 536 -17.01 3.51 33.59
C ALA A 536 -16.83 2.68 32.30
N ILE A 537 -17.48 3.06 31.22
CA ILE A 537 -17.28 2.37 29.93
C ILE A 537 -16.08 2.99 29.25
N THR A 538 -14.98 2.23 29.16
CA THR A 538 -13.80 2.61 28.40
C THR A 538 -14.16 2.91 26.93
N LEU A 539 -13.52 3.91 26.34
CA LEU A 539 -13.74 4.37 24.95
C LEU A 539 -13.91 3.22 23.95
N GLY A 540 -13.18 2.11 24.09
CA GLY A 540 -13.25 0.95 23.21
C GLY A 540 -14.60 0.25 23.13
N SER A 541 -15.36 0.13 24.23
CA SER A 541 -16.66 -0.57 24.22
C SER A 541 -17.80 0.29 23.65
N ALA A 542 -17.69 1.62 23.78
CA ALA A 542 -18.61 2.55 23.14
C ALA A 542 -18.45 2.52 21.60
N TRP A 543 -17.21 2.41 21.12
CA TRP A 543 -16.88 2.35 19.70
C TRP A 543 -17.46 1.12 19.00
N VAL A 544 -17.40 -0.05 19.62
CA VAL A 544 -17.94 -1.28 19.06
C VAL A 544 -19.44 -1.19 18.87
N ARG A 545 -20.17 -0.66 19.84
CA ARG A 545 -21.62 -0.49 19.73
C ARG A 545 -22.02 0.58 18.72
N VAL A 546 -21.25 1.65 18.60
CA VAL A 546 -21.48 2.67 17.56
C VAL A 546 -21.24 2.10 16.17
N ALA A 547 -20.18 1.29 15.98
CA ALA A 547 -19.92 0.62 14.70
C ALA A 547 -21.03 -0.43 14.38
N GLU A 548 -21.50 -1.20 15.35
CA GLU A 548 -22.61 -2.17 15.19
C GLU A 548 -23.93 -1.45 14.85
N VAL A 549 -24.23 -0.34 15.51
CA VAL A 549 -25.44 0.46 15.22
C VAL A 549 -25.36 1.13 13.86
N LEU A 550 -24.21 1.66 13.48
CA LEU A 550 -24.01 2.27 12.15
C LEU A 550 -24.04 1.23 11.03
N ALA A 551 -23.45 0.06 11.23
CA ALA A 551 -23.55 -1.06 10.29
C ALA A 551 -25.01 -1.50 10.14
N HIS A 552 -25.74 -1.64 11.22
CA HIS A 552 -27.16 -2.03 11.18
C HIS A 552 -28.09 -0.93 10.64
N MET A 553 -27.78 0.34 10.87
CA MET A 553 -28.49 1.46 10.26
C MET A 553 -28.20 1.56 8.76
N LEU A 554 -26.96 1.32 8.33
CA LEU A 554 -26.58 1.23 6.93
C LEU A 554 -27.25 0.03 6.26
N ASP A 555 -27.23 -1.16 6.83
CA ASP A 555 -27.95 -2.34 6.36
C ASP A 555 -29.45 -2.05 6.16
N THR A 556 -30.07 -1.41 7.15
CA THR A 556 -31.51 -1.15 7.13
C THR A 556 -31.89 -0.03 6.14
N LEU A 557 -31.10 1.05 6.09
CA LEU A 557 -31.32 2.18 5.19
C LEU A 557 -31.03 1.80 3.72
N VAL A 558 -29.98 1.04 3.51
CA VAL A 558 -29.53 0.68 2.18
C VAL A 558 -30.37 -0.47 1.61
N ALA A 559 -30.62 -1.52 2.38
CA ALA A 559 -31.51 -2.60 1.95
C ALA A 559 -32.94 -2.09 1.71
N GLY A 560 -33.42 -1.20 2.56
CA GLY A 560 -34.73 -0.54 2.38
C GLY A 560 -34.76 0.42 1.20
N ALA A 561 -33.71 1.18 0.94
CA ALA A 561 -33.65 2.12 -0.17
C ALA A 561 -33.43 1.43 -1.53
N LEU A 562 -32.53 0.46 -1.59
CA LEU A 562 -32.21 -0.29 -2.83
C LEU A 562 -33.35 -1.20 -3.28
N SER A 563 -34.18 -1.68 -2.35
CA SER A 563 -35.37 -2.52 -2.66
C SER A 563 -36.62 -1.71 -3.06
N SER A 564 -36.57 -0.38 -3.00
CA SER A 564 -37.71 0.46 -3.27
C SER A 564 -37.75 0.96 -4.71
N GLU A 565 -38.94 0.91 -5.36
CA GLU A 565 -39.16 1.54 -6.67
C GLU A 565 -38.88 3.07 -6.66
N LEU A 566 -38.67 3.65 -5.48
CA LEU A 566 -38.36 5.07 -5.28
C LEU A 566 -36.84 5.38 -5.32
N PHE A 567 -35.98 4.36 -5.36
CA PHE A 567 -34.54 4.58 -5.31
C PHE A 567 -34.02 5.34 -6.54
N GLU A 568 -34.36 4.90 -7.74
CA GLU A 568 -33.94 5.55 -8.98
C GLU A 568 -34.41 7.00 -9.10
N PRO A 569 -35.71 7.34 -8.83
CA PRO A 569 -36.15 8.72 -8.77
C PRO A 569 -35.43 9.55 -7.70
N LEU A 570 -35.12 8.98 -6.53
CA LEU A 570 -34.43 9.67 -5.44
C LEU A 570 -32.95 9.93 -5.81
N ALA A 571 -32.28 8.97 -6.41
CA ALA A 571 -30.90 9.13 -6.88
C ALA A 571 -30.80 10.21 -7.95
N LYS A 572 -31.73 10.24 -8.91
CA LYS A 572 -31.80 11.29 -9.94
C LYS A 572 -32.07 12.67 -9.32
N LEU A 573 -32.95 12.75 -8.31
CA LEU A 573 -33.20 13.99 -7.58
C LEU A 573 -31.98 14.49 -6.84
N LEU A 574 -31.25 13.58 -6.16
CA LEU A 574 -30.03 13.92 -5.47
C LEU A 574 -28.95 14.40 -6.44
N GLY A 575 -28.79 13.76 -7.59
CA GLY A 575 -27.82 14.18 -8.62
C GLY A 575 -28.17 15.56 -9.19
N TRP A 576 -29.43 15.83 -9.44
CA TRP A 576 -29.85 17.16 -9.86
C TRP A 576 -29.64 18.21 -8.76
N ALA A 577 -29.89 17.88 -7.50
CA ALA A 577 -29.73 18.80 -6.38
C ALA A 577 -28.26 18.98 -5.94
N ALA A 578 -27.38 17.99 -6.17
CA ALA A 578 -26.00 17.98 -5.68
C ALA A 578 -25.20 19.24 -6.03
N PRO A 579 -25.20 19.75 -7.27
CA PRO A 579 -24.45 20.97 -7.61
C PRO A 579 -24.87 22.21 -6.81
N HIS A 580 -26.12 22.25 -6.35
CA HIS A 580 -26.65 23.36 -5.58
C HIS A 580 -26.51 23.22 -4.07
N LEU A 581 -26.32 21.99 -3.60
CA LEU A 581 -26.21 21.64 -2.19
C LEU A 581 -24.78 21.24 -1.80
N ILE A 582 -23.81 21.44 -2.69
CA ILE A 582 -22.43 20.95 -2.53
C ILE A 582 -21.76 21.46 -1.25
N ASP A 583 -22.03 22.70 -0.87
CA ASP A 583 -21.55 23.28 0.38
C ASP A 583 -22.11 22.55 1.61
N THR A 584 -23.36 22.19 1.59
CA THR A 584 -24.02 21.40 2.66
C THR A 584 -23.47 19.99 2.71
N ILE A 585 -23.25 19.37 1.55
CA ILE A 585 -22.78 17.97 1.42
C ILE A 585 -21.33 17.83 1.85
N LEU A 586 -20.44 18.75 1.43
CA LEU A 586 -19.00 18.68 1.70
C LEU A 586 -18.56 19.34 3.00
N SER A 587 -19.35 20.26 3.55
CA SER A 587 -19.00 20.97 4.79
C SER A 587 -18.65 20.09 5.99
N PRO A 588 -19.25 18.89 6.19
CA PRO A 588 -18.83 18.00 7.27
C PRO A 588 -17.40 17.42 7.09
N PHE A 589 -16.92 17.37 5.86
CA PHE A 589 -15.60 16.81 5.53
C PHE A 589 -14.53 17.88 5.47
N VAL A 590 -14.88 19.10 5.05
CA VAL A 590 -13.95 20.25 4.90
C VAL A 590 -14.54 21.46 5.63
N ALA A 591 -14.64 21.34 6.95
CA ALA A 591 -15.33 22.33 7.80
C ALA A 591 -14.49 23.60 8.01
N LEU A 592 -15.15 24.76 7.91
CA LEU A 592 -14.62 26.00 8.46
C LEU A 592 -14.80 26.05 9.97
N GLY A 593 -14.04 26.89 10.63
CA GLY A 593 -14.25 27.24 12.02
C GLY A 593 -15.55 28.04 12.26
N LYS A 594 -15.76 28.43 13.51
CA LYS A 594 -16.94 29.19 13.91
C LYS A 594 -17.09 30.47 13.09
N ASP A 595 -18.33 30.76 12.69
CA ASP A 595 -18.71 31.95 11.90
C ASP A 595 -17.97 32.06 10.54
N GLY A 596 -17.55 30.93 9.97
CA GLY A 596 -16.83 30.90 8.68
C GLY A 596 -15.35 31.27 8.76
N ALA A 597 -14.78 31.38 9.96
CA ALA A 597 -13.37 31.63 10.15
C ALA A 597 -12.51 30.43 9.68
N PRO A 598 -11.23 30.63 9.38
CA PRO A 598 -10.32 29.51 9.14
C PRO A 598 -10.26 28.55 10.33
N ALA A 599 -10.26 27.25 10.05
CA ALA A 599 -10.03 26.20 11.05
C ALA A 599 -8.59 25.70 10.94
N THR A 600 -7.86 25.66 12.05
CA THR A 600 -6.44 25.29 12.04
C THR A 600 -6.18 24.16 13.03
N GLN A 601 -5.52 23.11 12.54
CA GLN A 601 -4.93 22.05 13.33
C GLN A 601 -3.43 22.26 13.41
N HIS A 602 -2.83 22.16 14.61
CA HIS A 602 -1.38 22.18 14.81
C HIS A 602 -0.90 20.77 15.16
N PHE A 603 0.20 20.35 14.55
CA PHE A 603 0.80 19.05 14.79
C PHE A 603 2.32 19.16 14.90
N GLN A 604 2.91 18.14 15.52
CA GLN A 604 4.35 17.93 15.56
C GLN A 604 4.64 16.43 15.71
N ASP A 605 5.59 15.91 14.95
CA ASP A 605 5.91 14.49 14.98
C ASP A 605 7.34 14.22 14.50
N SER A 606 7.77 12.94 14.57
CA SER A 606 8.94 12.48 13.84
C SER A 606 8.72 12.65 12.34
N TRP A 607 9.81 12.85 11.60
CA TRP A 607 9.76 13.11 10.16
C TRP A 607 9.02 12.00 9.39
N TYR A 608 9.21 10.73 9.77
CA TYR A 608 8.67 9.58 9.03
C TYR A 608 7.21 9.27 9.37
N LEU A 609 6.69 9.81 10.46
CA LEU A 609 5.28 9.68 10.83
C LEU A 609 4.46 10.90 10.41
N GLY A 610 5.05 12.09 10.45
CA GLY A 610 4.33 13.33 10.21
C GLY A 610 4.37 13.85 8.78
N LEU A 611 5.40 13.50 7.96
CA LEU A 611 5.43 13.87 6.54
C LEU A 611 4.45 13.08 5.68
N PRO A 612 4.24 11.76 5.90
CA PRO A 612 3.27 10.98 5.13
C PRO A 612 1.83 11.33 5.53
N MET A 613 1.29 12.37 4.95
CA MET A 613 0.00 12.94 5.33
C MET A 613 -1.22 12.14 4.86
N ASP A 614 -1.05 11.14 3.97
CA ASP A 614 -2.13 10.31 3.41
C ASP A 614 -2.08 8.84 3.86
N ASN A 615 -1.24 8.50 4.83
CA ASN A 615 -1.12 7.12 5.30
C ASN A 615 -2.39 6.61 6.01
N GLY A 616 -3.22 7.49 6.50
CA GLY A 616 -4.50 7.16 7.14
C GLY A 616 -5.65 6.91 6.16
N MET A 617 -5.48 7.23 4.87
CA MET A 617 -6.51 7.00 3.85
C MET A 617 -6.49 5.55 3.37
N ASP A 618 -7.68 4.95 3.34
CA ASP A 618 -7.87 3.58 2.90
C ASP A 618 -8.20 3.51 1.41
N ASP A 619 -7.35 2.87 0.62
CA ASP A 619 -7.54 2.73 -0.83
C ASP A 619 -8.81 1.95 -1.21
N LEU A 620 -9.35 1.13 -0.32
CA LEU A 620 -10.60 0.42 -0.58
C LEU A 620 -11.81 1.31 -0.31
N LEU A 621 -11.79 2.03 0.82
CA LEU A 621 -12.88 2.94 1.19
C LEU A 621 -12.89 4.19 0.32
N MET A 622 -11.71 4.68 -0.04
CA MET A 622 -11.52 5.90 -0.83
C MET A 622 -10.61 5.65 -2.05
N PRO A 623 -10.98 4.70 -2.95
CA PRO A 623 -10.16 4.45 -4.13
C PRO A 623 -10.09 5.71 -4.98
N THR A 624 -8.88 6.24 -5.12
CA THR A 624 -8.65 7.49 -5.84
C THR A 624 -7.75 7.24 -7.04
N TYR A 625 -8.27 7.53 -8.22
CA TYR A 625 -7.51 7.54 -9.46
C TYR A 625 -7.16 8.98 -9.79
N PHE A 626 -5.99 9.19 -10.38
CA PHE A 626 -5.60 10.53 -10.78
C PHE A 626 -4.57 10.55 -11.91
N THR A 627 -4.55 11.65 -12.63
CA THR A 627 -3.43 12.08 -13.45
C THR A 627 -2.69 13.16 -12.70
N GLU A 628 -1.38 13.16 -12.82
CA GLU A 628 -0.50 14.12 -12.15
C GLU A 628 0.22 14.97 -13.18
N ILE A 629 -0.06 16.26 -13.19
CA ILE A 629 0.42 17.23 -14.18
C ILE A 629 1.53 18.08 -13.55
N TRP A 630 2.74 18.01 -14.09
CA TRP A 630 3.95 18.62 -13.54
C TRP A 630 4.39 19.79 -14.40
N ILE A 631 4.21 21.03 -13.92
CA ILE A 631 4.41 22.28 -14.66
C ILE A 631 5.71 22.94 -14.17
N PRO A 632 6.77 23.03 -15.00
CA PRO A 632 7.96 23.79 -14.65
C PRO A 632 7.64 25.25 -14.41
N PHE A 633 8.10 25.86 -13.31
CA PHE A 633 7.83 27.26 -13.02
C PHE A 633 9.06 28.06 -12.61
N THR A 634 9.05 29.34 -12.96
CA THR A 634 10.13 30.29 -12.68
C THR A 634 10.03 30.87 -11.26
N GLU A 635 11.07 31.58 -10.81
CA GLU A 635 11.05 32.29 -9.53
C GLU A 635 9.91 33.31 -9.44
N ALA A 636 9.50 33.89 -10.55
CA ALA A 636 8.36 34.82 -10.60
C ALA A 636 7.00 34.10 -10.43
N GLY A 637 6.93 32.77 -10.66
CA GLY A 637 5.73 31.96 -10.45
C GLY A 637 4.57 32.25 -11.40
N GLY A 638 4.83 32.90 -12.52
CA GLY A 638 3.78 33.22 -13.50
C GLY A 638 3.07 32.01 -14.07
N GLU A 639 3.79 30.88 -14.22
CA GLU A 639 3.25 29.63 -14.71
C GLU A 639 2.24 29.01 -13.70
N VAL A 640 2.49 29.14 -12.41
CA VAL A 640 1.58 28.69 -11.35
C VAL A 640 0.27 29.52 -11.37
N GLN A 641 0.38 30.84 -11.48
CA GLN A 641 -0.79 31.71 -11.62
C GLN A 641 -1.61 31.39 -12.89
N GLN A 642 -0.92 31.16 -14.01
CA GLN A 642 -1.58 30.76 -15.26
C GLN A 642 -2.30 29.42 -15.12
N ALA A 643 -1.69 28.44 -14.43
CA ALA A 643 -2.32 27.13 -14.17
C ALA A 643 -3.60 27.29 -13.34
N ILE A 644 -3.53 28.01 -12.22
CA ILE A 644 -4.72 28.23 -11.36
C ILE A 644 -5.81 29.00 -12.13
N ALA A 645 -5.45 30.02 -12.89
CA ALA A 645 -6.39 30.77 -13.72
C ALA A 645 -7.06 29.91 -14.82
N ALA A 646 -6.28 29.03 -15.47
CA ALA A 646 -6.80 28.09 -16.45
C ALA A 646 -7.77 27.08 -15.84
N LEU A 647 -7.42 26.52 -14.69
CA LEU A 647 -8.29 25.61 -13.93
C LEU A 647 -9.58 26.32 -13.48
N ARG A 648 -9.47 27.52 -12.90
CA ARG A 648 -10.64 28.29 -12.48
C ARG A 648 -11.55 28.59 -13.67
N LYS A 649 -10.98 28.94 -14.84
CA LYS A 649 -11.71 29.16 -16.07
C LYS A 649 -12.40 27.88 -16.56
N LEU A 650 -11.71 26.73 -16.47
CA LEU A 650 -12.30 25.43 -16.82
C LEU A 650 -13.52 25.12 -15.94
N PHE A 651 -13.41 25.32 -14.63
CA PHE A 651 -14.48 25.02 -13.68
C PHE A 651 -15.69 25.95 -13.83
N ASP A 652 -15.47 27.19 -14.24
CA ASP A 652 -16.51 28.22 -14.38
C ASP A 652 -16.97 28.43 -15.83
N ALA A 653 -16.62 27.51 -16.75
CA ALA A 653 -16.76 27.73 -18.20
C ALA A 653 -18.21 28.10 -18.63
N ASP A 654 -19.24 27.55 -18.02
CA ASP A 654 -20.64 27.89 -18.30
C ASP A 654 -21.28 28.86 -17.29
N GLY A 655 -20.55 29.21 -16.24
CA GLY A 655 -21.03 30.17 -15.23
C GLY A 655 -22.09 29.63 -14.27
N THR A 656 -22.45 28.34 -14.33
CA THR A 656 -23.46 27.70 -13.48
C THR A 656 -22.81 26.79 -12.41
N ALA A 657 -23.61 26.45 -11.37
CA ALA A 657 -23.18 25.49 -10.35
C ALA A 657 -23.09 24.08 -10.94
N GLU A 658 -24.01 23.73 -11.83
CA GLU A 658 -24.06 22.46 -12.54
C GLU A 658 -22.82 22.25 -13.42
N GLY A 659 -22.43 23.28 -14.19
CA GLY A 659 -21.24 23.19 -15.06
C GLY A 659 -19.96 23.11 -14.26
N CYS A 660 -19.83 23.85 -13.17
CA CYS A 660 -18.71 23.73 -12.23
C CYS A 660 -18.65 22.31 -11.64
N TYR A 661 -19.78 21.77 -11.18
CA TYR A 661 -19.85 20.42 -10.66
C TYR A 661 -19.49 19.37 -11.72
N ALA A 662 -20.01 19.50 -12.93
CA ALA A 662 -19.67 18.61 -14.05
C ALA A 662 -18.17 18.62 -14.40
N ALA A 663 -17.49 19.76 -14.16
CA ALA A 663 -16.04 19.86 -14.35
C ALA A 663 -15.20 19.30 -13.19
N THR A 664 -15.72 19.26 -11.99
CA THR A 664 -14.98 18.91 -10.76
C THR A 664 -15.50 17.65 -10.07
N GLY A 665 -16.79 17.32 -10.22
CA GLY A 665 -17.45 16.30 -9.40
C GLY A 665 -17.46 16.69 -7.92
N PRO A 666 -17.61 15.72 -7.00
CA PRO A 666 -17.57 15.96 -5.56
C PRO A 666 -16.14 15.98 -4.98
N PHE A 667 -15.09 15.90 -5.81
CA PHE A 667 -13.72 15.76 -5.38
C PHE A 667 -12.95 17.08 -5.37
N SER A 668 -11.74 17.00 -4.76
CA SER A 668 -10.74 18.06 -4.71
C SER A 668 -9.67 17.90 -5.79
N ILE A 669 -8.81 18.90 -5.89
CA ILE A 669 -7.57 18.89 -6.66
C ILE A 669 -6.43 19.09 -5.68
N GLU A 670 -5.44 18.22 -5.71
CA GLU A 670 -4.26 18.34 -4.90
C GLU A 670 -3.19 19.16 -5.62
N LEU A 671 -2.56 20.06 -4.88
CA LEU A 671 -1.58 21.02 -5.42
C LEU A 671 -0.36 21.05 -4.51
N TYR A 672 0.82 20.87 -5.08
CA TYR A 672 2.09 21.04 -4.38
C TYR A 672 3.24 21.29 -5.35
N ALA A 673 4.46 21.37 -4.84
CA ALA A 673 5.61 21.59 -5.70
C ALA A 673 6.74 20.63 -5.36
N THR A 674 7.58 20.37 -6.33
CA THR A 674 8.74 19.49 -6.22
C THR A 674 9.97 20.23 -6.71
N LYS A 675 11.10 20.00 -6.03
CA LYS A 675 12.40 20.52 -6.41
C LYS A 675 12.82 20.06 -7.80
N ALA A 676 13.44 20.93 -8.57
CA ALA A 676 14.10 20.61 -9.83
C ALA A 676 15.10 19.46 -9.67
N GLY A 677 15.00 18.42 -10.49
CA GLY A 677 15.90 17.29 -10.56
C GLY A 677 16.88 17.42 -11.74
N GLN A 678 18.13 16.99 -11.56
CA GLN A 678 19.13 17.01 -12.65
C GLN A 678 19.79 15.65 -12.88
N THR A 679 19.35 14.64 -12.13
CA THR A 679 20.01 13.33 -12.12
C THR A 679 19.40 12.36 -13.13
N PHE A 680 18.09 12.19 -13.14
CA PHE A 680 17.43 11.13 -13.89
C PHE A 680 16.65 11.67 -15.09
N PHE A 681 16.92 11.12 -16.26
CA PHE A 681 16.50 11.67 -17.57
C PHE A 681 14.98 11.74 -17.78
N LEU A 682 14.23 10.80 -17.22
CA LEU A 682 12.76 10.79 -17.28
C LEU A 682 12.08 11.24 -15.97
N ASP A 683 12.84 11.82 -15.04
CA ASP A 683 12.23 12.48 -13.90
C ASP A 683 11.29 13.60 -14.41
N PRO A 684 9.99 13.60 -14.03
CA PRO A 684 9.10 14.69 -14.43
C PRO A 684 9.57 16.07 -13.97
N ALA A 685 10.41 16.16 -12.93
CA ALA A 685 11.04 17.38 -12.46
C ALA A 685 12.40 17.69 -13.12
N TYR A 686 12.86 16.91 -14.11
CA TYR A 686 14.17 17.10 -14.72
C TYR A 686 14.34 18.50 -15.32
N GLY A 687 15.36 19.25 -14.88
CA GLY A 687 15.70 20.58 -15.40
C GLY A 687 16.20 21.52 -14.31
N ASP A 688 16.17 22.82 -14.61
CA ASP A 688 16.64 23.90 -13.75
C ASP A 688 15.51 24.66 -13.01
N LYS A 689 14.26 24.26 -13.27
CA LYS A 689 13.07 24.86 -12.66
C LYS A 689 12.37 23.87 -11.75
N ASP A 690 11.97 24.33 -10.57
CA ASP A 690 11.03 23.58 -9.73
C ASP A 690 9.73 23.34 -10.51
N VAL A 691 8.98 22.34 -10.11
CA VAL A 691 7.73 22.01 -10.78
C VAL A 691 6.54 22.15 -9.85
N PHE A 692 5.49 22.76 -10.36
CA PHE A 692 4.18 22.83 -9.73
C PHE A 692 3.37 21.61 -10.16
N ARG A 693 2.79 20.91 -9.20
CA ARG A 693 2.04 19.68 -9.44
C ARG A 693 0.56 19.94 -9.26
N VAL A 694 -0.22 19.40 -10.19
CA VAL A 694 -1.68 19.43 -10.20
C VAL A 694 -2.17 17.99 -10.32
N ASP A 695 -2.68 17.45 -9.23
CA ASP A 695 -3.19 16.09 -9.15
C ASP A 695 -4.71 16.13 -9.22
N VAL A 696 -5.23 15.65 -10.36
CA VAL A 696 -6.66 15.69 -10.68
C VAL A 696 -7.29 14.37 -10.27
N PHE A 697 -8.08 14.39 -9.22
CA PHE A 697 -8.67 13.19 -8.61
C PHE A 697 -9.96 12.76 -9.30
N TRP A 698 -10.12 11.44 -9.35
CA TRP A 698 -11.33 10.75 -9.75
C TRP A 698 -11.63 9.66 -8.75
N PHE A 699 -12.86 9.64 -8.22
CA PHE A 699 -13.27 8.59 -7.31
C PHE A 699 -13.40 7.26 -8.07
N GLY A 700 -12.67 6.21 -7.60
CA GLY A 700 -12.51 4.97 -8.36
C GLY A 700 -13.79 4.15 -8.58
N TYR A 701 -14.84 4.43 -7.82
CA TYR A 701 -16.17 3.81 -8.01
C TYR A 701 -17.12 4.63 -8.89
N ASN A 702 -16.71 5.77 -9.40
CA ASN A 702 -17.49 6.53 -10.37
C ASN A 702 -17.67 5.74 -11.67
N GLY A 703 -18.82 5.87 -12.31
CA GLY A 703 -19.08 5.38 -13.66
C GLY A 703 -18.28 6.15 -14.72
N GLY A 704 -18.08 5.54 -15.88
CA GLY A 704 -17.34 6.14 -16.98
C GLY A 704 -15.83 5.93 -16.92
N SER A 705 -15.10 6.54 -17.85
CA SER A 705 -13.65 6.46 -17.98
C SER A 705 -13.04 7.84 -17.71
N PRO A 706 -12.24 7.99 -16.66
CA PRO A 706 -11.58 9.27 -16.40
C PRO A 706 -10.63 9.70 -17.53
N VAL A 707 -10.00 8.74 -18.19
CA VAL A 707 -9.06 9.00 -19.30
C VAL A 707 -9.77 9.48 -20.56
N ASP A 708 -11.00 9.04 -20.76
CA ASP A 708 -11.79 9.42 -21.96
C ASP A 708 -12.57 10.72 -21.77
N GLU A 709 -13.12 10.92 -20.57
CA GLU A 709 -14.17 11.92 -20.37
C GLU A 709 -13.74 13.06 -19.45
N PHE A 710 -12.83 12.80 -18.48
CA PHE A 710 -12.52 13.74 -17.42
C PHE A 710 -11.14 14.37 -17.55
N TYR A 711 -10.05 13.61 -17.51
CA TYR A 711 -8.67 14.12 -17.56
C TYR A 711 -8.32 14.91 -18.83
N PRO A 712 -8.86 14.61 -20.03
CA PRO A 712 -8.53 15.37 -21.24
C PRO A 712 -8.83 16.86 -21.13
N ARG A 713 -9.82 17.25 -20.33
CA ARG A 713 -10.17 18.67 -20.10
C ARG A 713 -9.02 19.42 -19.41
N PHE A 714 -8.36 18.77 -18.47
CA PHE A 714 -7.25 19.34 -17.70
C PHE A 714 -5.97 19.36 -18.53
N TRP A 715 -5.65 18.28 -19.22
CA TRP A 715 -4.50 18.23 -20.14
C TRP A 715 -4.59 19.34 -21.19
N LYS A 716 -5.78 19.57 -21.75
CA LYS A 716 -6.01 20.61 -22.73
C LYS A 716 -5.98 22.02 -22.11
N ALA A 717 -6.57 22.22 -20.94
CA ALA A 717 -6.58 23.52 -20.27
C ALA A 717 -5.17 24.01 -19.92
N LEU A 718 -4.25 23.06 -19.62
CA LEU A 718 -2.87 23.34 -19.21
C LEU A 718 -1.83 23.15 -20.32
N GLU A 719 -2.25 22.82 -21.55
CA GLU A 719 -1.34 22.45 -22.65
C GLU A 719 -0.28 23.52 -22.95
N GLY A 720 -0.62 24.80 -22.83
CA GLY A 720 0.30 25.93 -23.06
C GLY A 720 1.43 26.07 -22.01
N LEU A 721 1.44 25.26 -20.95
CA LEU A 721 2.43 25.31 -19.87
C LEU A 721 3.53 24.24 -20.00
N GLU A 722 3.58 23.53 -21.13
CA GLU A 722 4.61 22.52 -21.45
C GLU A 722 4.82 21.50 -20.32
N TYR A 723 3.76 21.10 -19.65
CA TYR A 723 3.79 20.17 -18.53
C TYR A 723 4.35 18.79 -18.89
N ARG A 724 4.86 18.09 -17.90
CA ARG A 724 5.15 16.65 -17.91
C ARG A 724 4.13 15.91 -17.08
N LEU A 725 4.23 14.58 -17.04
CA LEU A 725 3.29 13.72 -16.34
C LEU A 725 4.01 12.72 -15.45
N HIS A 726 3.41 12.36 -14.33
CA HIS A 726 3.92 11.31 -13.46
C HIS A 726 3.66 9.92 -14.05
N TRP A 727 4.71 9.13 -14.19
CA TRP A 727 4.69 7.85 -14.91
C TRP A 727 3.84 6.74 -14.28
N GLY A 728 3.58 6.82 -12.99
CA GLY A 728 2.73 5.86 -12.28
C GLY A 728 1.24 6.18 -12.34
N LYS A 729 0.83 7.26 -13.00
CA LYS A 729 -0.56 7.74 -13.03
C LYS A 729 -1.13 7.66 -14.43
N PHE A 730 -2.43 8.01 -14.59
CA PHE A 730 -3.06 7.99 -15.90
C PHE A 730 -2.40 8.96 -16.87
N LEU A 731 -2.03 8.45 -18.04
CA LEU A 731 -1.43 9.21 -19.13
C LEU A 731 -2.45 9.43 -20.26
N PRO A 732 -2.31 10.53 -21.04
CA PRO A 732 -3.12 10.74 -22.21
C PRO A 732 -2.81 9.68 -23.28
N ARG A 733 -3.85 9.20 -23.98
CA ARG A 733 -3.66 8.35 -25.14
C ARG A 733 -3.03 9.10 -26.31
N PRO A 734 -2.43 8.39 -27.31
CA PRO A 734 -1.79 9.02 -28.45
C PRO A 734 -2.68 9.97 -29.28
N ASP A 735 -3.99 9.73 -29.31
CA ASP A 735 -4.97 10.60 -29.96
C ASP A 735 -5.33 11.86 -29.15
N GLN A 736 -5.07 11.86 -27.83
CA GLN A 736 -5.29 13.01 -26.93
C GLN A 736 -4.03 13.88 -26.80
N LEU A 737 -2.86 13.27 -26.73
CA LEU A 737 -1.55 13.93 -26.76
C LEU A 737 -0.55 13.00 -27.45
N ALA A 738 -0.06 13.42 -28.62
CA ALA A 738 0.89 12.63 -29.38
C ALA A 738 2.15 12.32 -28.54
N PRO A 739 2.64 11.06 -28.48
CA PRO A 739 3.83 10.68 -27.72
C PRO A 739 5.04 11.56 -28.04
N ALA A 740 5.29 11.87 -29.31
CA ALA A 740 6.38 12.75 -29.73
C ALA A 740 6.30 14.15 -29.10
N THR A 741 5.08 14.69 -28.89
CA THR A 741 4.87 15.98 -28.23
C THR A 741 5.23 15.90 -26.76
N LEU A 742 4.83 14.81 -26.07
CA LEU A 742 5.16 14.61 -24.65
C LEU A 742 6.66 14.38 -24.48
N MET A 743 7.27 13.53 -25.32
CA MET A 743 8.71 13.20 -25.22
C MET A 743 9.61 14.39 -25.53
N ALA A 744 9.18 15.31 -26.42
CA ALA A 744 9.91 16.55 -26.70
C ALA A 744 10.09 17.45 -25.44
N ARG A 745 9.27 17.26 -24.41
CA ARG A 745 9.37 17.97 -23.12
C ARG A 745 10.45 17.40 -22.20
N TYR A 746 11.05 16.25 -22.54
CA TYR A 746 12.15 15.61 -21.81
C TYR A 746 13.47 15.83 -22.55
N PRO A 747 14.35 16.74 -22.09
CA PRO A 747 15.55 17.15 -22.84
C PRO A 747 16.55 16.01 -23.09
N LYS A 748 16.48 14.93 -22.32
CA LYS A 748 17.38 13.78 -22.40
C LYS A 748 16.72 12.53 -22.99
N TRP A 749 15.59 12.69 -23.65
CA TRP A 749 14.84 11.59 -24.25
C TRP A 749 15.68 10.67 -25.16
N ASP A 750 16.46 11.24 -26.06
CA ASP A 750 17.29 10.44 -27.00
C ASP A 750 18.40 9.66 -26.27
N ALA A 751 19.01 10.28 -25.24
CA ALA A 751 20.02 9.60 -24.42
C ALA A 751 19.39 8.45 -23.63
N TRP A 752 18.22 8.66 -23.04
CA TRP A 752 17.45 7.64 -22.33
C TRP A 752 17.09 6.48 -23.26
N ARG A 753 16.57 6.77 -24.46
CA ARG A 753 16.19 5.76 -25.45
C ARG A 753 17.40 4.91 -25.86
N ALA A 754 18.54 5.54 -26.14
CA ALA A 754 19.77 4.82 -26.48
C ALA A 754 20.29 3.94 -25.32
N ALA A 755 20.21 4.42 -24.08
CA ALA A 755 20.56 3.61 -22.90
C ALA A 755 19.60 2.42 -22.75
N ARG A 756 18.29 2.63 -22.92
CA ARG A 756 17.28 1.60 -22.85
C ARG A 756 17.53 0.49 -23.89
N GLU A 757 17.79 0.84 -25.14
CA GLU A 757 18.08 -0.11 -26.21
C GLU A 757 19.32 -0.96 -25.92
N ARG A 758 20.36 -0.36 -25.28
CA ARG A 758 21.57 -1.10 -24.86
C ARG A 758 21.31 -2.03 -23.68
N MET A 759 20.48 -1.61 -22.72
CA MET A 759 20.24 -2.39 -21.51
C MET A 759 19.17 -3.47 -21.66
N ASP A 760 18.20 -3.28 -22.56
CA ASP A 760 17.15 -4.26 -22.85
C ASP A 760 16.95 -4.46 -24.36
N PRO A 761 17.95 -4.98 -25.09
CA PRO A 761 17.85 -5.19 -26.53
C PRO A 761 16.79 -6.22 -26.92
N GLY A 762 16.44 -7.12 -26.01
CA GLY A 762 15.40 -8.13 -26.18
C GLY A 762 13.98 -7.63 -25.90
N ASN A 763 13.82 -6.39 -25.45
CA ASN A 763 12.53 -5.82 -25.04
C ASN A 763 11.81 -6.65 -23.96
N VAL A 764 12.56 -7.24 -23.03
CA VAL A 764 12.03 -8.07 -21.93
C VAL A 764 11.12 -7.26 -20.99
N PHE A 765 11.43 -5.96 -20.80
CA PHE A 765 10.67 -5.08 -19.92
C PHE A 765 9.68 -4.16 -20.65
N LEU A 766 9.74 -4.09 -21.97
CA LEU A 766 8.93 -3.17 -22.77
C LEU A 766 7.59 -3.79 -23.14
N THR A 767 6.50 -3.28 -22.56
CA THR A 767 5.12 -3.64 -22.85
C THR A 767 4.52 -2.79 -23.98
N ASP A 768 3.40 -3.21 -24.56
CA ASP A 768 2.72 -2.46 -25.61
C ASP A 768 2.12 -1.15 -25.08
N TYR A 769 1.70 -1.13 -23.82
CA TYR A 769 1.33 0.12 -23.13
C TYR A 769 2.46 1.15 -23.23
N TRP A 770 3.68 0.78 -22.85
CA TRP A 770 4.82 1.71 -22.89
C TRP A 770 5.31 2.02 -24.28
N LYS A 771 5.27 1.07 -25.22
CA LYS A 771 5.54 1.38 -26.64
C LYS A 771 4.60 2.46 -27.14
N THR A 772 3.32 2.31 -26.83
CA THR A 772 2.27 3.24 -27.27
C THR A 772 2.44 4.63 -26.67
N HIS A 773 2.67 4.73 -25.35
CA HIS A 773 2.75 6.04 -24.67
C HIS A 773 4.09 6.76 -24.87
N LEU A 774 5.16 6.03 -25.13
CA LEU A 774 6.49 6.60 -25.37
C LEU A 774 6.80 6.75 -26.87
N GLY A 775 6.04 6.15 -27.76
CA GLY A 775 6.30 6.16 -29.21
C GLY A 775 7.54 5.35 -29.59
N LEU A 776 7.77 4.19 -28.96
CA LEU A 776 8.91 3.29 -29.17
C LEU A 776 8.60 2.19 -30.17
#